data_3031eef7bd3b2914ba9a06801d93f605
#
_entry.id   3031eef7bd3b2914ba9a06801d93f605
#
_cell.length_a   1.000
_cell.length_b   1.000
_cell.length_c   1.000
_cell.angle_alpha   90.00
_cell.angle_beta   90.00
_cell.angle_gamma   90.00
#
_symmetry.space_group_name_H-M   'P 1'
#
loop_
_entity.id
_entity.type
_entity.pdbx_description
1 polymer ?
#
loop_
_entity_poly.entity_id
_entity_poly.type
_entity_poly.pdbx_seq_one_letter_code
_entity_poly.pdbx_strand_id
1 'polypeptide(L)'
;MAKKPSAAGEHITEARAPSEAAVAPARQATVKRSRRAATVATAPSAAAQSAASRPAMATATGTGAGVSAAPAGGLPLVTDDLGPASGAAAHPWQGWWQGQGAVPAVLPGLPIPPDKFVALQESYLQRVTALWNEFVEHPERTAAPIADGRFADAAWQQNPLAAFMARAYLLNAEFLGEMAAAVDAAPKAKARLCFSVAQWVDATAPSNFLAFNPKAQQRLVETRGKSLSDGLRNLLEDVGRGRISQVDESAFEIGRNVATTEGAVVYENDFMQLIQYKPLTQTVRQRPLLLVPPCINKYYILDLQPQNSFVRYCVEQGNTVFLVSWRNPHAELAQARWDDYVEQGPIAAIEQVRRITGQPTINALGFCVGGTLLGTALAVMAARGQEPVASLTLLTALLDFTDAGILDIFIDEAHVQMREATLGGGGLMPGIDLANTFSSLRPNDLIWNYVVKNYLEGQQPPAFDLLYWNSDSTNLPGPMYAWYLRNTYLENNLRVPNRVHCCGQPIDLRRITVPTYIFGAREDHIVPWRGAYDSTRVLSGVPAPDQRFVLGASGHIAGTVNPAAKNRRSYWVQEKAQERSPVDGGALPDVDAWLATATEHAGSWWSDWDRWLSAHAGGHGPSPSGYGGPQNPVIEPAPGRYVREKA
;
A
#
# COMPACT_ATOMS: atom_id res chain seq x y z
N MET A 1 68.51 2.92 -21.50
CA MET A 1 69.27 2.40 -20.37
C MET A 1 68.27 2.07 -19.27
N ALA A 2 67.77 0.86 -19.22
CA ALA A 2 68.29 -0.29 -18.49
C ALA A 2 68.32 -0.04 -16.98
N LYS A 3 67.37 -0.62 -16.22
CA LYS A 3 67.49 -1.90 -15.53
C LYS A 3 66.20 -2.23 -14.73
N LYS A 4 65.60 -3.37 -15.03
CA LYS A 4 64.98 -4.29 -14.06
C LYS A 4 66.13 -5.11 -13.41
N PRO A 5 66.01 -5.75 -12.28
CA PRO A 5 65.09 -6.78 -11.87
C PRO A 5 64.69 -6.68 -10.38
N SER A 6 63.89 -7.49 -9.71
CA SER A 6 63.83 -8.94 -9.58
C SER A 6 62.64 -9.31 -8.67
N ALA A 7 62.12 -10.52 -8.84
CA ALA A 7 61.02 -11.18 -8.13
C ALA A 7 61.44 -11.76 -6.76
N ALA A 8 60.48 -11.89 -5.85
CA ALA A 8 60.26 -12.92 -4.83
C ALA A 8 58.81 -12.71 -4.35
N GLY A 9 57.84 -13.54 -4.46
CA GLY A 9 57.69 -14.92 -4.11
C GLY A 9 57.48 -15.11 -2.62
N GLU A 10 56.16 -15.18 -2.16
CA GLU A 10 55.85 -16.06 -1.03
C GLU A 10 54.36 -15.97 -0.61
N HIS A 11 53.78 -17.13 -0.64
CA HIS A 11 52.79 -17.78 0.24
C HIS A 11 51.39 -17.21 0.39
N ILE A 12 50.48 -17.94 -0.29
CA ILE A 12 49.09 -18.14 0.02
C ILE A 12 48.97 -18.81 1.39
N THR A 13 48.24 -18.21 2.33
CA THR A 13 47.71 -18.90 3.49
C THR A 13 46.17 -18.73 3.52
N GLU A 14 45.49 -19.85 3.24
CA GLU A 14 44.07 -20.04 3.52
C GLU A 14 43.80 -19.78 5.01
N ALA A 15 42.84 -18.91 5.29
CA ALA A 15 42.27 -18.78 6.63
C ALA A 15 40.88 -19.39 6.65
N ARG A 16 40.81 -20.52 7.35
CA ARG A 16 39.66 -21.31 7.74
C ARG A 16 38.58 -20.47 8.42
N ALA A 17 37.30 -20.76 8.07
CA ALA A 17 36.12 -20.34 8.81
C ALA A 17 36.08 -20.93 10.24
N PRO A 18 35.59 -20.20 11.25
CA PRO A 18 35.36 -20.76 12.56
C PRO A 18 33.99 -21.49 12.61
N SER A 19 34.06 -22.67 13.24
CA SER A 19 32.97 -23.60 13.52
C SER A 19 31.88 -23.03 14.43
N GLU A 20 30.67 -23.56 14.22
CA GLU A 20 29.51 -23.49 15.10
C GLU A 20 29.85 -23.80 16.56
N ALA A 21 29.49 -22.89 17.46
CA ALA A 21 29.46 -23.14 18.91
C ALA A 21 28.00 -23.43 19.31
N ALA A 22 27.80 -24.66 19.79
CA ALA A 22 26.55 -25.14 20.34
C ALA A 22 26.15 -24.34 21.59
N VAL A 23 24.92 -23.84 21.63
CA VAL A 23 24.30 -23.26 22.83
C VAL A 23 23.49 -24.34 23.54
N ALA A 24 23.90 -24.66 24.76
CA ALA A 24 23.21 -25.58 25.65
C ALA A 24 21.91 -24.98 26.20
N PRO A 25 20.87 -25.79 26.52
CA PRO A 25 19.57 -25.30 26.94
C PRO A 25 19.57 -24.79 28.40
N ALA A 26 18.99 -23.61 28.62
CA ALA A 26 18.79 -23.02 29.93
C ALA A 26 17.75 -23.80 30.74
N ARG A 27 18.09 -24.08 31.99
CA ARG A 27 17.28 -24.78 33.00
C ARG A 27 15.99 -24.01 33.32
N GLN A 28 14.86 -24.71 33.28
CA GLN A 28 13.58 -24.27 33.82
C GLN A 28 13.64 -24.11 35.35
N ALA A 29 13.36 -22.91 35.82
CA ALA A 29 13.12 -22.65 37.24
C ALA A 29 11.64 -22.88 37.58
N THR A 30 11.39 -23.88 38.40
CA THR A 30 10.10 -24.22 38.98
C THR A 30 9.70 -23.20 40.04
N VAL A 31 8.66 -22.40 39.78
CA VAL A 31 8.02 -21.55 40.79
C VAL A 31 6.86 -22.32 41.42
N LYS A 32 6.99 -22.61 42.72
CA LYS A 32 5.95 -23.21 43.58
C LYS A 32 4.76 -22.24 43.72
N ARG A 33 3.59 -22.68 43.29
CA ARG A 33 2.30 -22.05 43.62
C ARG A 33 1.92 -22.37 45.06
N SER A 34 1.81 -21.36 45.92
CA SER A 34 1.11 -21.47 47.21
C SER A 34 -0.40 -21.22 46.99
N ARG A 35 -1.20 -22.22 47.31
CA ARG A 35 -2.65 -22.12 47.39
C ARG A 35 -3.01 -21.36 48.66
N ARG A 36 -3.79 -20.28 48.54
CA ARG A 36 -4.59 -19.73 49.61
C ARG A 36 -6.06 -19.79 49.20
N ALA A 37 -6.81 -20.58 49.92
CA ALA A 37 -8.25 -20.68 49.83
C ALA A 37 -8.90 -19.40 50.39
N ALA A 38 -9.92 -18.88 49.72
CA ALA A 38 -10.86 -17.93 50.29
C ALA A 38 -12.28 -18.39 49.90
N THR A 39 -13.06 -18.45 50.88
CA THR A 39 -14.38 -18.97 51.12
C THR A 39 -15.47 -18.35 50.24
N VAL A 40 -16.40 -19.21 49.85
CA VAL A 40 -17.70 -18.97 49.24
C VAL A 40 -18.63 -18.20 50.21
N ALA A 41 -19.34 -17.20 49.72
CA ALA A 41 -20.57 -16.68 50.32
C ALA A 41 -21.66 -16.68 49.23
N THR A 42 -22.69 -17.44 49.54
CA THR A 42 -23.89 -17.68 48.74
C THR A 42 -25.01 -16.70 49.04
N ALA A 43 -25.79 -16.39 48.02
CA ALA A 43 -27.24 -16.18 47.92
C ALA A 43 -27.84 -14.78 48.22
N PRO A 44 -29.10 -14.51 47.85
CA PRO A 44 -30.06 -15.34 47.10
C PRO A 44 -30.83 -14.66 45.96
N SER A 45 -31.49 -15.51 45.20
CA SER A 45 -32.55 -15.37 44.22
C SER A 45 -33.73 -14.46 44.59
N ALA A 46 -34.27 -13.75 43.59
CA ALA A 46 -35.68 -13.37 43.56
C ALA A 46 -36.18 -13.48 42.12
N ALA A 47 -37.05 -14.43 41.94
CA ALA A 47 -37.88 -14.59 40.74
C ALA A 47 -39.10 -13.68 40.83
N ALA A 48 -39.49 -13.10 39.70
CA ALA A 48 -40.89 -12.68 39.51
C ALA A 48 -41.25 -12.84 38.02
N GLN A 49 -42.25 -13.67 37.81
CA GLN A 49 -42.97 -13.97 36.56
C GLN A 49 -43.89 -12.81 36.18
N SER A 50 -44.11 -12.64 34.89
CA SER A 50 -45.40 -12.26 34.26
C SER A 50 -45.22 -12.34 32.75
N ALA A 51 -45.75 -13.23 32.06
CA ALA A 51 -46.96 -13.67 31.41
C ALA A 51 -47.47 -12.69 30.32
N ALA A 52 -47.37 -13.21 29.10
CA ALA A 52 -48.30 -13.24 27.96
C ALA A 52 -49.00 -11.95 27.47
N SER A 53 -48.83 -11.66 26.19
CA SER A 53 -49.97 -11.70 25.23
C SER A 53 -49.48 -11.42 23.81
N ARG A 54 -49.79 -12.36 22.91
CA ARG A 54 -49.89 -12.13 21.45
C ARG A 54 -51.26 -11.51 21.18
N PRO A 55 -51.38 -10.70 20.12
CA PRO A 55 -52.50 -10.91 19.26
C PRO A 55 -52.11 -11.08 17.77
N ALA A 56 -53.12 -11.60 17.05
CA ALA A 56 -53.13 -12.24 15.79
C ALA A 56 -53.01 -11.30 14.56
N MET A 57 -52.77 -11.97 13.44
CA MET A 57 -52.81 -11.53 12.05
C MET A 57 -53.92 -10.53 11.71
N ALA A 58 -53.52 -9.53 10.93
CA ALA A 58 -54.44 -8.90 9.95
C ALA A 58 -53.68 -8.76 8.62
N THR A 59 -54.19 -9.41 7.60
CA THR A 59 -53.84 -9.27 6.20
C THR A 59 -54.30 -7.90 5.69
N ALA A 60 -53.35 -7.12 5.15
CA ALA A 60 -53.69 -5.99 4.28
C ALA A 60 -52.76 -6.00 3.07
N THR A 61 -53.35 -6.24 1.94
CA THR A 61 -52.82 -6.03 0.59
C THR A 61 -52.62 -4.53 0.35
N GLY A 62 -51.39 -4.11 0.01
CA GLY A 62 -51.11 -2.72 -0.34
C GLY A 62 -49.84 -2.66 -1.17
N THR A 63 -50.04 -2.29 -2.41
CA THR A 63 -49.16 -2.04 -3.54
C THR A 63 -47.80 -1.39 -3.21
N GLY A 64 -46.80 -1.89 -3.91
CA GLY A 64 -45.38 -1.63 -3.77
C GLY A 64 -44.87 -0.21 -4.01
N ALA A 65 -43.82 0.07 -3.31
CA ALA A 65 -42.76 0.94 -3.76
C ALA A 65 -41.46 0.25 -3.33
N GLY A 66 -40.79 -0.37 -4.29
CA GLY A 66 -39.53 -1.02 -4.09
C GLY A 66 -38.43 0.03 -3.81
N VAL A 67 -37.94 0.03 -2.60
CA VAL A 67 -36.64 0.67 -2.30
C VAL A 67 -35.59 -0.35 -2.71
N SER A 68 -35.03 -0.15 -3.91
CA SER A 68 -33.88 -0.88 -4.41
C SER A 68 -32.68 -0.51 -3.53
N ALA A 69 -32.22 -1.45 -2.72
CA ALA A 69 -30.90 -1.38 -2.13
C ALA A 69 -29.87 -1.41 -3.27
N ALA A 70 -29.09 -0.33 -3.41
CA ALA A 70 -28.00 -0.26 -4.36
C ALA A 70 -26.99 -1.38 -4.06
N PRO A 71 -26.52 -2.12 -5.07
CA PRO A 71 -25.49 -3.14 -4.87
C PRO A 71 -24.17 -2.47 -4.50
N ALA A 72 -23.49 -3.01 -3.49
CA ALA A 72 -22.13 -2.64 -3.10
C ALA A 72 -21.22 -2.73 -4.34
N GLY A 73 -20.60 -1.57 -4.69
CA GLY A 73 -19.87 -1.41 -5.94
C GLY A 73 -18.52 -2.09 -5.94
N GLY A 74 -18.46 -3.34 -6.35
CA GLY A 74 -17.25 -3.93 -6.90
C GLY A 74 -16.99 -3.34 -8.29
N LEU A 75 -15.72 -3.11 -8.64
CA LEU A 75 -15.32 -2.66 -9.97
C LEU A 75 -15.90 -3.60 -11.04
N PRO A 76 -16.70 -3.13 -11.98
CA PRO A 76 -17.17 -3.98 -13.05
C PRO A 76 -16.00 -4.38 -13.93
N LEU A 77 -15.84 -5.68 -14.14
CA LEU A 77 -15.04 -6.21 -15.26
C LEU A 77 -15.70 -5.68 -16.55
N VAL A 78 -15.03 -4.70 -17.17
CA VAL A 78 -15.52 -4.10 -18.41
C VAL A 78 -15.39 -5.11 -19.53
N THR A 79 -16.54 -5.67 -19.94
CA THR A 79 -16.68 -6.48 -21.15
C THR A 79 -17.31 -5.71 -22.29
N ASP A 80 -17.54 -4.39 -22.14
CA ASP A 80 -18.41 -3.64 -23.06
C ASP A 80 -17.82 -3.30 -24.43
N ASP A 81 -16.52 -3.55 -24.67
CA ASP A 81 -15.91 -3.36 -26.00
C ASP A 81 -15.94 -4.65 -26.88
N LEU A 82 -16.51 -5.77 -26.39
CA LEU A 82 -16.50 -7.06 -27.10
C LEU A 82 -17.91 -7.55 -27.53
N GLY A 83 -18.93 -6.66 -27.61
CA GLY A 83 -20.28 -6.99 -28.06
C GLY A 83 -21.20 -7.46 -26.93
N PRO A 84 -22.55 -7.38 -27.10
CA PRO A 84 -23.51 -7.51 -26.00
C PRO A 84 -23.63 -8.95 -25.49
N ALA A 85 -23.05 -9.23 -24.33
CA ALA A 85 -23.43 -10.36 -23.50
C ALA A 85 -24.25 -9.84 -22.31
N SER A 86 -25.57 -9.98 -22.41
CA SER A 86 -26.51 -9.67 -21.34
C SER A 86 -26.31 -10.59 -20.14
N GLY A 87 -25.95 -10.05 -18.98
CA GLY A 87 -25.93 -10.80 -17.74
C GLY A 87 -25.47 -9.94 -16.56
N ALA A 88 -26.31 -9.86 -15.53
CA ALA A 88 -26.13 -9.08 -14.32
C ALA A 88 -24.71 -9.16 -13.73
N ALA A 89 -24.15 -8.01 -13.30
CA ALA A 89 -22.89 -7.90 -12.61
C ALA A 89 -22.90 -8.71 -11.31
N ALA A 90 -22.35 -9.92 -11.35
CA ALA A 90 -22.09 -10.74 -10.18
C ALA A 90 -20.73 -10.33 -9.59
N HIS A 91 -20.63 -10.22 -8.27
CA HIS A 91 -19.36 -10.08 -7.58
C HIS A 91 -18.38 -11.16 -8.05
N PRO A 92 -17.07 -10.88 -8.19
CA PRO A 92 -16.08 -11.86 -8.63
C PRO A 92 -16.12 -13.17 -7.82
N TRP A 93 -16.63 -13.14 -6.59
CA TRP A 93 -16.77 -14.26 -5.67
C TRP A 93 -18.05 -15.09 -5.83
N GLN A 94 -19.15 -14.50 -6.36
CA GLN A 94 -20.43 -15.22 -6.47
C GLN A 94 -20.42 -16.29 -7.56
N GLY A 95 -19.67 -16.11 -8.65
CA GLY A 95 -19.53 -17.11 -9.71
C GLY A 95 -18.79 -18.37 -9.28
N TRP A 96 -17.91 -18.25 -8.30
CA TRP A 96 -17.11 -19.36 -7.75
C TRP A 96 -17.95 -20.39 -6.97
N TRP A 97 -18.91 -19.90 -6.19
CA TRP A 97 -19.77 -20.77 -5.37
C TRP A 97 -20.89 -21.45 -6.16
N GLN A 98 -21.17 -21.00 -7.39
CA GLN A 98 -22.24 -21.56 -8.23
C GLN A 98 -21.78 -22.66 -9.21
N GLY A 99 -20.52 -23.15 -9.08
CA GLY A 99 -20.04 -24.29 -9.86
C GLY A 99 -19.91 -24.06 -11.37
N GLN A 100 -19.97 -22.82 -11.84
CA GLN A 100 -19.74 -22.47 -13.24
C GLN A 100 -18.28 -22.14 -13.52
N GLY A 101 -17.38 -23.03 -13.10
CA GLY A 101 -15.98 -23.03 -13.54
C GLY A 101 -15.86 -23.57 -14.97
N ALA A 102 -16.56 -23.01 -15.91
CA ALA A 102 -16.22 -23.22 -17.31
C ALA A 102 -14.90 -22.48 -17.54
N VAL A 103 -13.85 -23.22 -17.87
CA VAL A 103 -12.67 -22.70 -18.58
C VAL A 103 -13.23 -21.76 -19.65
N PRO A 104 -12.86 -20.46 -19.69
CA PRO A 104 -13.23 -19.65 -20.85
C PRO A 104 -12.72 -20.43 -22.05
N ALA A 105 -13.62 -20.94 -22.87
CA ALA A 105 -13.25 -21.50 -24.16
C ALA A 105 -12.31 -20.46 -24.76
N VAL A 106 -11.08 -20.86 -25.07
CA VAL A 106 -10.02 -20.02 -25.66
C VAL A 106 -10.72 -19.02 -26.56
N LEU A 107 -10.76 -17.76 -26.15
CA LEU A 107 -11.64 -16.71 -26.59
C LEU A 107 -11.77 -16.74 -28.14
N PRO A 108 -12.86 -17.26 -28.72
CA PRO A 108 -13.03 -17.25 -30.16
C PRO A 108 -13.17 -15.78 -30.58
N GLY A 109 -12.19 -15.25 -31.30
CA GLY A 109 -12.25 -13.93 -31.87
C GLY A 109 -11.27 -12.89 -31.32
N LEU A 110 -10.32 -13.26 -30.44
CA LEU A 110 -9.22 -12.33 -30.13
C LEU A 110 -8.30 -12.17 -31.35
N PRO A 111 -8.02 -10.94 -31.80
CA PRO A 111 -7.15 -10.69 -32.94
C PRO A 111 -5.67 -10.92 -32.51
N ILE A 112 -5.22 -12.17 -32.60
CA ILE A 112 -3.80 -12.50 -32.47
C ILE A 112 -3.27 -12.71 -33.89
N PRO A 113 -2.12 -12.10 -34.27
CA PRO A 113 -1.47 -12.38 -35.55
C PRO A 113 -1.23 -13.88 -35.71
N PRO A 114 -1.63 -14.49 -36.86
CA PRO A 114 -1.59 -15.96 -37.03
C PRO A 114 -0.19 -16.55 -36.84
N ASP A 115 0.86 -15.85 -37.31
CA ASP A 115 2.25 -16.24 -37.15
C ASP A 115 2.66 -16.30 -35.65
N LYS A 116 2.28 -15.32 -34.86
CA LYS A 116 2.52 -15.32 -33.41
C LYS A 116 1.76 -16.43 -32.71
N PHE A 117 0.50 -16.65 -33.09
CA PHE A 117 -0.32 -17.71 -32.50
C PHE A 117 0.30 -19.10 -32.75
N VAL A 118 0.72 -19.38 -33.99
CA VAL A 118 1.38 -20.64 -34.34
C VAL A 118 2.68 -20.82 -33.56
N ALA A 119 3.53 -19.79 -33.50
CA ALA A 119 4.78 -19.85 -32.75
C ALA A 119 4.57 -20.12 -31.24
N LEU A 120 3.55 -19.48 -30.63
CA LEU A 120 3.19 -19.72 -29.22
C LEU A 120 2.68 -21.16 -29.00
N GLN A 121 1.83 -21.67 -29.90
CA GLN A 121 1.36 -23.04 -29.82
C GLN A 121 2.49 -24.06 -29.96
N GLU A 122 3.40 -23.88 -30.91
CA GLU A 122 4.55 -24.78 -31.10
C GLU A 122 5.46 -24.77 -29.87
N SER A 123 5.79 -23.59 -29.35
CA SER A 123 6.58 -23.45 -28.12
C SER A 123 5.91 -24.14 -26.93
N TYR A 124 4.61 -23.92 -26.74
CA TYR A 124 3.84 -24.53 -25.66
C TYR A 124 3.83 -26.06 -25.78
N LEU A 125 3.54 -26.62 -26.97
CA LEU A 125 3.51 -28.07 -27.19
C LEU A 125 4.87 -28.72 -26.95
N GLN A 126 5.96 -28.09 -27.39
CA GLN A 126 7.32 -28.56 -27.11
C GLN A 126 7.59 -28.62 -25.61
N ARG A 127 7.24 -27.56 -24.88
CA ARG A 127 7.47 -27.44 -23.43
C ARG A 127 6.61 -28.41 -22.62
N VAL A 128 5.34 -28.61 -23.00
CA VAL A 128 4.46 -29.61 -22.37
C VAL A 128 4.99 -31.02 -22.61
N THR A 129 5.40 -31.32 -23.84
CA THR A 129 5.97 -32.64 -24.19
C THR A 129 7.26 -32.89 -23.41
N ALA A 130 8.14 -31.91 -23.33
CA ALA A 130 9.38 -32.02 -22.55
C ALA A 130 9.09 -32.27 -21.05
N LEU A 131 8.16 -31.50 -20.47
CA LEU A 131 7.75 -31.69 -19.06
C LEU A 131 7.14 -33.07 -18.83
N TRP A 132 6.31 -33.56 -19.75
CA TRP A 132 5.72 -34.89 -19.67
C TRP A 132 6.77 -35.99 -19.73
N ASN A 133 7.69 -35.91 -20.70
CA ASN A 133 8.77 -36.90 -20.83
C ASN A 133 9.69 -36.89 -19.61
N GLU A 134 10.03 -35.69 -19.08
CA GLU A 134 10.81 -35.58 -17.85
C GLU A 134 10.08 -36.22 -16.66
N PHE A 135 8.78 -36.04 -16.54
CA PHE A 135 7.98 -36.66 -15.48
C PHE A 135 7.94 -38.18 -15.58
N VAL A 136 7.81 -38.71 -16.81
CA VAL A 136 7.71 -40.18 -17.01
C VAL A 136 9.07 -40.85 -16.87
N GLU A 137 10.13 -40.25 -17.44
CA GLU A 137 11.47 -40.85 -17.49
C GLU A 137 12.29 -40.56 -16.23
N HIS A 138 12.10 -39.38 -15.64
CA HIS A 138 12.90 -38.85 -14.54
C HIS A 138 12.05 -38.12 -13.49
N PRO A 139 11.11 -38.79 -12.81
CA PRO A 139 10.23 -38.16 -11.83
C PRO A 139 10.97 -37.45 -10.69
N GLU A 140 12.20 -37.89 -10.38
CA GLU A 140 13.05 -37.22 -9.39
C GLU A 140 13.50 -35.82 -9.83
N ARG A 141 13.58 -35.54 -11.12
CA ARG A 141 13.94 -34.20 -11.65
C ARG A 141 12.75 -33.24 -11.57
N THR A 142 11.53 -33.74 -11.79
CA THR A 142 10.33 -32.93 -11.61
C THR A 142 10.14 -32.51 -10.15
N ALA A 143 10.70 -33.25 -9.21
CA ALA A 143 10.73 -32.91 -7.78
C ALA A 143 11.78 -31.85 -7.38
N ALA A 144 12.55 -31.30 -8.35
CA ALA A 144 13.47 -30.19 -8.07
C ALA A 144 12.71 -28.94 -7.55
N PRO A 145 13.36 -28.06 -6.75
CA PRO A 145 12.74 -26.85 -6.21
C PRO A 145 12.07 -25.99 -7.28
N ILE A 146 10.87 -25.53 -6.97
CA ILE A 146 10.11 -24.61 -7.81
C ILE A 146 10.29 -23.19 -7.24
N ALA A 147 10.70 -22.26 -8.08
CA ALA A 147 11.00 -20.89 -7.64
C ALA A 147 9.76 -20.09 -7.24
N ASP A 148 8.57 -20.50 -7.66
CA ASP A 148 7.31 -19.85 -7.32
C ASP A 148 6.93 -20.09 -5.85
N GLY A 149 6.67 -19.01 -5.10
CA GLY A 149 6.38 -19.05 -3.67
C GLY A 149 5.16 -19.89 -3.29
N ARG A 150 4.19 -20.04 -4.20
CA ARG A 150 2.99 -20.89 -4.00
C ARG A 150 3.33 -22.37 -3.88
N PHE A 151 4.43 -22.80 -4.48
CA PHE A 151 4.88 -24.20 -4.58
C PHE A 151 6.24 -24.44 -3.92
N ALA A 152 6.75 -23.47 -3.14
CA ALA A 152 8.08 -23.54 -2.53
C ALA A 152 8.15 -24.52 -1.34
N ASP A 153 7.01 -24.92 -0.75
CA ASP A 153 6.98 -25.85 0.38
C ASP A 153 7.46 -27.25 -0.03
N ALA A 154 8.21 -27.91 0.85
CA ALA A 154 8.78 -29.23 0.61
C ALA A 154 7.72 -30.31 0.27
N ALA A 155 6.49 -30.17 0.73
CA ALA A 155 5.40 -31.10 0.41
C ALA A 155 5.13 -31.21 -1.10
N TRP A 156 5.32 -30.10 -1.86
CA TRP A 156 5.20 -30.13 -3.32
C TRP A 156 6.32 -30.93 -3.98
N GLN A 157 7.54 -30.87 -3.43
CA GLN A 157 8.71 -31.54 -3.96
C GLN A 157 8.73 -33.04 -3.60
N GLN A 158 8.20 -33.40 -2.44
CA GLN A 158 8.14 -34.79 -1.95
C GLN A 158 7.12 -35.66 -2.71
N ASN A 159 6.19 -35.04 -3.44
CA ASN A 159 5.19 -35.73 -4.25
C ASN A 159 5.40 -35.41 -5.74
N PRO A 160 5.94 -36.36 -6.54
CA PRO A 160 6.23 -36.14 -7.95
C PRO A 160 5.01 -35.69 -8.77
N LEU A 161 3.81 -36.19 -8.45
CA LEU A 161 2.58 -35.79 -9.13
C LEU A 161 2.20 -34.36 -8.77
N ALA A 162 2.34 -33.94 -7.51
CA ALA A 162 2.09 -32.57 -7.10
C ALA A 162 3.11 -31.61 -7.76
N ALA A 163 4.39 -31.99 -7.80
CA ALA A 163 5.43 -31.22 -8.49
C ALA A 163 5.13 -31.08 -9.98
N PHE A 164 4.71 -32.15 -10.65
CA PHE A 164 4.29 -32.12 -12.05
C PHE A 164 3.08 -31.18 -12.26
N MET A 165 2.03 -31.30 -11.43
CA MET A 165 0.87 -30.41 -11.49
C MET A 165 1.25 -28.93 -11.33
N ALA A 166 2.14 -28.61 -10.37
CA ALA A 166 2.61 -27.24 -10.16
C ALA A 166 3.36 -26.70 -11.40
N ARG A 167 4.26 -27.51 -11.99
CA ARG A 167 5.01 -27.13 -13.20
C ARG A 167 4.11 -27.00 -14.42
N ALA A 168 3.17 -27.93 -14.62
CA ALA A 168 2.20 -27.87 -15.69
C ALA A 168 1.31 -26.62 -15.56
N TYR A 169 0.87 -26.30 -14.33
CA TYR A 169 0.13 -25.07 -14.06
C TYR A 169 0.96 -23.82 -14.41
N LEU A 170 2.22 -23.74 -13.97
CA LEU A 170 3.08 -22.59 -14.27
C LEU A 170 3.33 -22.42 -15.78
N LEU A 171 3.51 -23.53 -16.49
CA LEU A 171 3.66 -23.52 -17.96
C LEU A 171 2.37 -23.03 -18.64
N ASN A 172 1.19 -23.46 -18.18
CA ASN A 172 -0.09 -22.97 -18.66
C ASN A 172 -0.28 -21.47 -18.34
N ALA A 173 0.10 -21.03 -17.13
CA ALA A 173 0.03 -19.64 -16.72
C ALA A 173 0.87 -18.73 -17.60
N GLU A 174 2.10 -19.15 -17.91
CA GLU A 174 2.99 -18.43 -18.82
C GLU A 174 2.40 -18.37 -20.24
N PHE A 175 1.93 -19.49 -20.79
CA PHE A 175 1.30 -19.54 -22.09
C PHE A 175 0.09 -18.61 -22.21
N LEU A 176 -0.80 -18.60 -21.20
CA LEU A 176 -1.96 -17.70 -21.18
C LEU A 176 -1.53 -16.23 -21.11
N GLY A 177 -0.49 -15.91 -20.33
CA GLY A 177 0.10 -14.57 -20.29
C GLY A 177 0.68 -14.14 -21.63
N GLU A 178 1.43 -15.03 -22.29
CA GLU A 178 1.99 -14.79 -23.63
C GLU A 178 0.88 -14.61 -24.69
N MET A 179 -0.18 -15.41 -24.62
CA MET A 179 -1.35 -15.27 -25.48
C MET A 179 -2.03 -13.90 -25.30
N ALA A 180 -2.27 -13.48 -24.06
CA ALA A 180 -2.87 -12.18 -23.75
C ALA A 180 -1.98 -11.02 -24.26
N ALA A 181 -0.66 -11.14 -24.07
CA ALA A 181 0.31 -10.16 -24.56
C ALA A 181 0.41 -10.10 -26.10
N ALA A 182 0.11 -11.21 -26.79
CA ALA A 182 0.13 -11.29 -28.25
C ALA A 182 -1.10 -10.67 -28.93
N VAL A 183 -2.18 -10.41 -28.18
CA VAL A 183 -3.41 -9.80 -28.71
C VAL A 183 -3.11 -8.43 -29.33
N ASP A 184 -3.62 -8.19 -30.53
CA ASP A 184 -3.57 -6.88 -31.19
C ASP A 184 -4.75 -6.03 -30.76
N ALA A 185 -4.51 -5.19 -29.77
CA ALA A 185 -5.51 -4.30 -29.18
C ALA A 185 -4.85 -2.99 -28.73
N ALA A 186 -5.67 -1.97 -28.48
CA ALA A 186 -5.21 -0.71 -27.88
C ALA A 186 -4.44 -0.99 -26.57
N PRO A 187 -3.37 -0.24 -26.25
CA PRO A 187 -2.49 -0.54 -25.12
C PRO A 187 -3.22 -0.75 -23.79
N LYS A 188 -4.21 0.09 -23.47
CA LYS A 188 -5.00 0.01 -22.24
C LYS A 188 -5.92 -1.22 -22.21
N ALA A 189 -6.57 -1.56 -23.34
CA ALA A 189 -7.39 -2.77 -23.46
C ALA A 189 -6.53 -4.03 -23.32
N LYS A 190 -5.35 -4.07 -23.94
CA LYS A 190 -4.38 -5.14 -23.78
C LYS A 190 -3.91 -5.29 -22.33
N ALA A 191 -3.57 -4.19 -21.66
CA ALA A 191 -3.16 -4.22 -20.24
C ALA A 191 -4.28 -4.76 -19.34
N ARG A 192 -5.55 -4.39 -19.57
CA ARG A 192 -6.72 -4.96 -18.89
C ARG A 192 -6.85 -6.46 -19.11
N LEU A 193 -6.70 -6.91 -20.35
CA LEU A 193 -6.75 -8.34 -20.68
C LEU A 193 -5.64 -9.11 -19.96
N CYS A 194 -4.39 -8.63 -20.03
CA CYS A 194 -3.26 -9.25 -19.32
C CYS A 194 -3.50 -9.31 -17.81
N PHE A 195 -4.02 -8.24 -17.22
CA PHE A 195 -4.39 -8.21 -15.80
C PHE A 195 -5.49 -9.24 -15.48
N SER A 196 -6.56 -9.28 -16.27
CA SER A 196 -7.66 -10.23 -16.05
C SER A 196 -7.19 -11.69 -16.17
N VAL A 197 -6.31 -11.98 -17.14
CA VAL A 197 -5.70 -13.31 -17.29
C VAL A 197 -4.82 -13.64 -16.08
N ALA A 198 -4.01 -12.71 -15.59
CA ALA A 198 -3.20 -12.90 -14.40
C ALA A 198 -4.07 -13.18 -13.15
N GLN A 199 -5.17 -12.43 -12.97
CA GLN A 199 -6.14 -12.68 -11.88
C GLN A 199 -6.74 -14.07 -11.97
N TRP A 200 -7.13 -14.51 -13.16
CA TRP A 200 -7.69 -15.84 -13.37
C TRP A 200 -6.66 -16.94 -13.10
N VAL A 201 -5.45 -16.76 -13.60
CA VAL A 201 -4.31 -17.65 -13.33
C VAL A 201 -4.09 -17.79 -11.82
N ASP A 202 -3.98 -16.68 -11.09
CA ASP A 202 -3.77 -16.70 -9.65
C ASP A 202 -4.90 -17.39 -8.88
N ALA A 203 -6.15 -17.16 -9.30
CA ALA A 203 -7.33 -17.77 -8.71
C ALA A 203 -7.37 -19.30 -8.89
N THR A 204 -6.92 -19.78 -10.05
CA THR A 204 -6.97 -21.21 -10.41
C THR A 204 -5.73 -22.00 -9.99
N ALA A 205 -4.80 -21.40 -9.24
CA ALA A 205 -3.60 -22.10 -8.80
C ALA A 205 -3.93 -23.36 -7.98
N PRO A 206 -3.32 -24.53 -8.26
CA PRO A 206 -3.55 -25.77 -7.53
C PRO A 206 -3.35 -25.62 -6.02
N SER A 207 -2.46 -24.70 -5.61
CA SER A 207 -2.23 -24.39 -4.19
C SER A 207 -3.48 -23.88 -3.46
N ASN A 208 -4.44 -23.30 -4.16
CA ASN A 208 -5.64 -22.71 -3.57
C ASN A 208 -6.74 -23.74 -3.24
N PHE A 209 -6.53 -25.01 -3.61
CA PHE A 209 -7.54 -26.06 -3.47
C PHE A 209 -7.01 -27.19 -2.60
N LEU A 210 -7.78 -27.59 -1.58
CA LEU A 210 -7.43 -28.68 -0.68
C LEU A 210 -7.13 -30.00 -1.43
N ALA A 211 -7.88 -30.28 -2.49
CA ALA A 211 -7.71 -31.51 -3.28
C ALA A 211 -6.35 -31.59 -3.99
N PHE A 212 -5.70 -30.47 -4.25
CA PHE A 212 -4.46 -30.40 -5.01
C PHE A 212 -3.26 -29.88 -4.19
N ASN A 213 -3.51 -29.30 -3.01
CA ASN A 213 -2.46 -28.76 -2.16
C ASN A 213 -1.91 -29.83 -1.20
N PRO A 214 -0.72 -30.40 -1.46
CA PRO A 214 -0.17 -31.49 -0.65
C PRO A 214 0.14 -31.06 0.79
N LYS A 215 0.53 -29.80 1.02
CA LYS A 215 0.77 -29.27 2.36
C LYS A 215 -0.52 -29.19 3.17
N ALA A 216 -1.60 -28.68 2.57
CA ALA A 216 -2.91 -28.61 3.22
C ALA A 216 -3.46 -30.02 3.52
N GLN A 217 -3.26 -30.99 2.61
CA GLN A 217 -3.61 -32.39 2.83
C GLN A 217 -2.80 -33.02 3.97
N GLN A 218 -1.50 -32.81 4.00
CA GLN A 218 -0.63 -33.26 5.08
C GLN A 218 -1.11 -32.68 6.42
N ARG A 219 -1.39 -31.37 6.45
CA ARG A 219 -1.92 -30.69 7.65
C ARG A 219 -3.25 -31.26 8.11
N LEU A 220 -4.15 -31.58 7.17
CA LEU A 220 -5.43 -32.24 7.46
C LEU A 220 -5.23 -33.57 8.18
N VAL A 221 -4.31 -34.41 7.69
CA VAL A 221 -4.00 -35.73 8.28
C VAL A 221 -3.33 -35.56 9.65
N GLU A 222 -2.30 -34.73 9.76
CA GLU A 222 -1.56 -34.47 11.00
C GLU A 222 -2.47 -33.99 12.12
N THR A 223 -3.42 -33.11 11.79
CA THR A 223 -4.37 -32.54 12.76
C THR A 223 -5.62 -33.40 12.96
N ARG A 224 -5.71 -34.56 12.31
CA ARG A 224 -6.89 -35.44 12.34
C ARG A 224 -8.18 -34.69 11.99
N GLY A 225 -8.14 -33.85 10.97
CA GLY A 225 -9.28 -33.05 10.51
C GLY A 225 -9.51 -31.72 11.22
N LYS A 226 -8.74 -31.42 12.30
CA LYS A 226 -8.94 -30.17 13.04
C LYS A 226 -8.66 -28.94 12.17
N SER A 227 -7.65 -28.97 11.31
CA SER A 227 -7.34 -27.87 10.40
C SER A 227 -8.53 -27.49 9.50
N LEU A 228 -9.29 -28.46 9.01
CA LEU A 228 -10.47 -28.21 8.18
C LEU A 228 -11.60 -27.56 9.00
N SER A 229 -11.86 -28.03 10.23
CA SER A 229 -12.88 -27.42 11.10
C SER A 229 -12.52 -26.02 11.53
N ASP A 230 -11.25 -25.76 11.84
CA ASP A 230 -10.74 -24.42 12.17
C ASP A 230 -10.81 -23.51 10.94
N GLY A 231 -10.44 -24.02 9.76
CA GLY A 231 -10.51 -23.31 8.50
C GLY A 231 -11.94 -22.92 8.11
N LEU A 232 -12.90 -23.82 8.30
CA LEU A 232 -14.32 -23.51 8.06
C LEU A 232 -14.84 -22.44 9.02
N ARG A 233 -14.44 -22.49 10.30
CA ARG A 233 -14.78 -21.44 11.27
C ARG A 233 -14.22 -20.09 10.82
N ASN A 234 -12.93 -20.02 10.46
CA ASN A 234 -12.29 -18.81 9.98
C ASN A 234 -13.02 -18.24 8.74
N LEU A 235 -13.39 -19.10 7.79
CA LEU A 235 -14.15 -18.71 6.60
C LEU A 235 -15.52 -18.11 6.96
N LEU A 236 -16.27 -18.75 7.88
CA LEU A 236 -17.59 -18.26 8.30
C LEU A 236 -17.49 -16.91 9.04
N GLU A 237 -16.45 -16.73 9.85
CA GLU A 237 -16.17 -15.46 10.52
C GLU A 237 -15.86 -14.36 9.49
N ASP A 238 -15.04 -14.66 8.48
CA ASP A 238 -14.67 -13.71 7.43
C ASP A 238 -15.84 -13.38 6.50
N VAL A 239 -16.69 -14.35 6.18
CA VAL A 239 -17.96 -14.10 5.46
C VAL A 239 -18.87 -13.16 6.26
N GLY A 240 -18.96 -13.36 7.58
CA GLY A 240 -19.70 -12.46 8.47
C GLY A 240 -19.14 -11.04 8.54
N ARG A 241 -17.82 -10.88 8.37
CA ARG A 241 -17.12 -9.58 8.33
C ARG A 241 -17.10 -8.94 6.94
N GLY A 242 -17.42 -9.68 5.90
CA GLY A 242 -17.34 -9.24 4.50
C GLY A 242 -15.91 -9.05 3.97
N ARG A 243 -14.89 -9.60 4.63
CA ARG A 243 -13.48 -9.49 4.23
C ARG A 243 -12.64 -10.67 4.72
N ILE A 244 -11.53 -10.93 4.02
CA ILE A 244 -10.54 -11.95 4.42
C ILE A 244 -9.67 -11.37 5.53
N SER A 245 -9.54 -12.08 6.66
CA SER A 245 -8.65 -11.71 7.74
C SER A 245 -7.19 -11.92 7.36
N GLN A 246 -6.42 -10.83 7.27
CA GLN A 246 -5.00 -10.84 6.92
C GLN A 246 -4.09 -10.73 8.15
N VAL A 247 -4.65 -10.31 9.29
CA VAL A 247 -3.91 -10.02 10.52
C VAL A 247 -4.75 -10.37 11.74
N ASP A 248 -4.08 -10.78 12.81
CA ASP A 248 -4.70 -10.83 14.15
C ASP A 248 -4.86 -9.39 14.68
N GLU A 249 -6.05 -8.82 14.46
CA GLU A 249 -6.37 -7.46 14.91
C GLU A 249 -6.37 -7.31 16.43
N SER A 250 -6.60 -8.40 17.17
CA SER A 250 -6.64 -8.37 18.65
C SER A 250 -5.26 -8.12 19.28
N ALA A 251 -4.19 -8.32 18.49
CA ALA A 251 -2.81 -8.08 18.92
C ALA A 251 -2.44 -6.59 18.93
N PHE A 252 -3.27 -5.71 18.32
CA PHE A 252 -2.95 -4.29 18.15
C PHE A 252 -4.01 -3.39 18.77
N GLU A 253 -3.53 -2.29 19.36
CA GLU A 253 -4.35 -1.23 19.93
C GLU A 253 -3.69 0.12 19.66
N ILE A 254 -4.42 1.01 18.97
CA ILE A 254 -3.95 2.35 18.61
C ILE A 254 -3.68 3.18 19.86
N GLY A 255 -2.46 3.70 19.98
CA GLY A 255 -1.98 4.46 21.14
C GLY A 255 -1.33 3.59 22.23
N ARG A 256 -1.33 2.25 22.07
CA ARG A 256 -0.72 1.33 23.02
C ARG A 256 0.49 0.58 22.46
N ASN A 257 0.38 0.02 21.27
CA ASN A 257 1.46 -0.70 20.61
C ASN A 257 1.62 -0.36 19.11
N VAL A 258 0.74 0.46 18.56
CA VAL A 258 0.90 1.21 17.31
C VAL A 258 0.47 2.65 17.55
N ALA A 259 1.01 3.62 16.82
CA ALA A 259 0.82 5.06 17.02
C ALA A 259 1.19 5.49 18.46
N THR A 260 2.37 5.10 18.92
CA THR A 260 2.75 5.22 20.34
C THR A 260 3.71 6.37 20.62
N THR A 261 4.16 7.12 19.60
CA THR A 261 5.05 8.26 19.81
C THR A 261 4.33 9.34 20.62
N GLU A 262 4.93 9.73 21.75
CA GLU A 262 4.34 10.69 22.70
C GLU A 262 4.14 12.06 22.03
N GLY A 263 2.94 12.62 22.21
CA GLY A 263 2.56 13.89 21.61
C GLY A 263 1.22 14.37 22.10
N ALA A 264 0.72 15.44 21.49
CA ALA A 264 -0.60 15.99 21.77
C ALA A 264 -1.25 16.57 20.51
N VAL A 265 -2.57 16.49 20.41
CA VAL A 265 -3.36 17.21 19.43
C VAL A 265 -3.40 18.68 19.85
N VAL A 266 -2.92 19.54 18.95
CA VAL A 266 -2.78 21.00 19.20
C VAL A 266 -3.68 21.87 18.30
N TYR A 267 -4.35 21.25 17.35
CA TYR A 267 -5.36 21.88 16.51
C TYR A 267 -6.31 20.84 15.94
N GLU A 268 -7.52 21.23 15.66
CA GLU A 268 -8.56 20.39 15.09
C GLU A 268 -9.51 21.20 14.23
N ASN A 269 -9.96 20.61 13.15
CA ASN A 269 -11.12 21.04 12.36
C ASN A 269 -11.90 19.80 11.90
N ASP A 270 -12.94 20.00 11.07
CA ASP A 270 -13.79 18.90 10.62
C ASP A 270 -13.06 17.82 9.78
N PHE A 271 -11.88 18.14 9.21
CA PHE A 271 -11.11 17.28 8.31
C PHE A 271 -9.94 16.60 8.98
N MET A 272 -9.31 17.23 9.96
CA MET A 272 -8.09 16.68 10.54
C MET A 272 -7.83 17.14 11.96
N GLN A 273 -7.06 16.35 12.70
CA GLN A 273 -6.32 16.76 13.88
C GLN A 273 -4.85 16.99 13.53
N LEU A 274 -4.24 18.03 14.11
CA LEU A 274 -2.81 18.28 14.00
C LEU A 274 -2.14 17.82 15.30
N ILE A 275 -1.27 16.81 15.17
CA ILE A 275 -0.52 16.25 16.30
C ILE A 275 0.86 16.87 16.34
N GLN A 276 1.28 17.41 17.48
CA GLN A 276 2.66 17.80 17.79
C GLN A 276 3.29 16.72 18.64
N TYR A 277 4.47 16.24 18.23
CA TYR A 277 5.18 15.20 18.98
C TYR A 277 6.20 15.77 19.96
N LYS A 278 6.41 15.02 21.05
CA LYS A 278 7.37 15.39 22.09
C LYS A 278 8.79 15.32 21.56
N PRO A 279 9.59 16.38 21.71
CA PRO A 279 11.01 16.32 21.38
C PRO A 279 11.73 15.26 22.24
N LEU A 280 12.68 14.53 21.63
CA LEU A 280 13.53 13.56 22.32
C LEU A 280 14.97 14.04 22.48
N THR A 281 15.27 15.27 22.06
CA THR A 281 16.60 15.91 22.13
C THR A 281 16.51 17.19 22.93
N GLN A 282 17.63 17.63 23.55
CA GLN A 282 17.68 18.89 24.32
C GLN A 282 17.59 20.13 23.43
N THR A 283 18.05 20.03 22.21
CA THR A 283 17.95 21.07 21.19
C THR A 283 17.27 20.50 19.96
N VAL A 284 16.50 21.34 19.28
CA VAL A 284 15.81 20.99 18.04
C VAL A 284 16.23 21.91 16.90
N ARG A 285 16.05 21.45 15.69
CA ARG A 285 16.19 22.23 14.48
C ARG A 285 15.19 23.37 14.48
N GLN A 286 15.60 24.53 14.01
CA GLN A 286 14.80 25.76 14.07
C GLN A 286 13.50 25.64 13.29
N ARG A 287 13.57 25.12 12.04
CA ARG A 287 12.36 24.90 11.23
C ARG A 287 11.68 23.60 11.61
N PRO A 288 10.39 23.64 11.99
CA PRO A 288 9.63 22.43 12.27
C PRO A 288 9.36 21.64 10.99
N LEU A 289 9.04 20.37 11.17
CA LEU A 289 8.69 19.43 10.12
C LEU A 289 7.21 19.07 10.20
N LEU A 290 6.45 19.34 9.12
CA LEU A 290 5.07 18.91 8.95
C LEU A 290 5.03 17.65 8.09
N LEU A 291 4.32 16.61 8.56
CA LEU A 291 4.04 15.38 7.83
C LEU A 291 2.57 15.36 7.39
N VAL A 292 2.34 15.16 6.09
CA VAL A 292 1.01 15.03 5.49
C VAL A 292 0.88 13.61 4.91
N PRO A 293 0.32 12.67 5.68
CA PRO A 293 0.10 11.30 5.23
C PRO A 293 -1.08 11.19 4.25
N PRO A 294 -1.28 10.04 3.58
CA PRO A 294 -2.46 9.82 2.75
C PRO A 294 -3.76 9.91 3.56
N CYS A 295 -4.83 10.40 2.93
CA CYS A 295 -6.17 10.46 3.52
C CYS A 295 -6.99 9.18 3.29
N ILE A 296 -6.49 8.23 2.52
CA ILE A 296 -7.17 6.97 2.19
C ILE A 296 -6.98 5.87 3.23
N ASN A 297 -5.99 6.03 4.11
CA ASN A 297 -5.71 5.16 5.25
C ASN A 297 -5.29 6.00 6.46
N LYS A 298 -5.17 5.36 7.61
CA LYS A 298 -4.77 6.04 8.85
C LYS A 298 -3.31 6.47 8.84
N TYR A 299 -3.03 7.61 9.46
CA TYR A 299 -1.70 8.22 9.47
C TYR A 299 -0.60 7.36 10.09
N TYR A 300 -0.97 6.40 10.95
CA TYR A 300 0.02 5.65 11.73
C TYR A 300 0.88 4.67 10.91
N ILE A 301 0.70 4.63 9.60
CA ILE A 301 1.75 4.06 8.73
C ILE A 301 3.11 4.73 8.97
N LEU A 302 3.11 6.00 9.31
CA LEU A 302 4.33 6.74 9.66
C LEU A 302 4.70 6.61 11.16
N ASP A 303 3.83 6.02 11.99
CA ASP A 303 4.05 5.79 13.42
C ASP A 303 3.54 4.42 13.84
N LEU A 304 4.05 3.36 13.21
CA LEU A 304 3.72 1.97 13.54
C LEU A 304 4.21 1.61 14.95
N GLN A 305 4.97 0.54 15.10
CA GLN A 305 5.65 0.22 16.36
C GLN A 305 6.92 1.09 16.53
N PRO A 306 7.46 1.30 17.73
CA PRO A 306 8.62 2.17 17.96
C PRO A 306 9.82 1.91 17.06
N GLN A 307 10.09 0.63 16.73
CA GLN A 307 11.19 0.22 15.85
C GLN A 307 10.91 0.43 14.35
N ASN A 308 9.69 0.76 13.97
CA ASN A 308 9.24 1.01 12.59
C ASN A 308 8.68 2.43 12.42
N SER A 309 8.70 3.28 13.44
CA SER A 309 8.12 4.63 13.40
C SER A 309 9.07 5.61 12.70
N PHE A 310 8.61 6.18 11.60
CA PHE A 310 9.27 7.30 10.93
C PHE A 310 9.15 8.59 11.75
N VAL A 311 8.00 8.81 12.38
CA VAL A 311 7.76 9.94 13.28
C VAL A 311 8.79 9.92 14.42
N ARG A 312 8.93 8.78 15.10
CA ARG A 312 9.91 8.62 16.18
C ARG A 312 11.33 8.89 15.68
N TYR A 313 11.70 8.35 14.54
CA TYR A 313 12.98 8.64 13.92
C TYR A 313 13.18 10.15 13.73
N CYS A 314 12.19 10.86 13.19
CA CYS A 314 12.28 12.29 12.96
C CYS A 314 12.51 13.08 14.27
N VAL A 315 11.80 12.75 15.37
CA VAL A 315 12.02 13.44 16.66
C VAL A 315 13.36 13.06 17.30
N GLU A 316 13.84 11.84 17.12
CA GLU A 316 15.18 11.40 17.55
C GLU A 316 16.30 12.13 16.80
N GLN A 317 16.06 12.58 15.55
CA GLN A 317 17.00 13.41 14.79
C GLN A 317 16.89 14.92 15.13
N GLY A 318 16.14 15.28 16.16
CA GLY A 318 16.02 16.67 16.64
C GLY A 318 15.07 17.54 15.82
N ASN A 319 14.09 16.96 15.14
CA ASN A 319 13.04 17.76 14.52
C ASN A 319 11.88 18.02 15.49
N THR A 320 11.30 19.23 15.46
CA THR A 320 9.98 19.49 16.02
C THR A 320 8.96 19.02 14.99
N VAL A 321 8.28 17.91 15.26
CA VAL A 321 7.44 17.19 14.30
C VAL A 321 5.98 17.47 14.54
N PHE A 322 5.27 17.83 13.47
CA PHE A 322 3.82 17.89 13.39
C PHE A 322 3.30 16.92 12.35
N LEU A 323 2.10 16.38 12.57
CA LEU A 323 1.51 15.41 11.66
C LEU A 323 0.00 15.63 11.54
N VAL A 324 -0.50 15.55 10.29
CA VAL A 324 -1.93 15.59 9.98
C VAL A 324 -2.54 14.21 10.23
N SER A 325 -3.49 14.11 11.14
CA SER A 325 -4.33 12.94 11.37
C SER A 325 -5.70 13.17 10.75
N TRP A 326 -5.94 12.59 9.57
CA TRP A 326 -7.19 12.75 8.84
C TRP A 326 -8.37 12.10 9.59
N ARG A 327 -9.51 12.79 9.60
CA ARG A 327 -10.78 12.25 10.07
C ARG A 327 -11.30 11.22 9.06
N ASN A 328 -11.94 10.16 9.55
CA ASN A 328 -12.70 9.30 8.67
C ASN A 328 -14.01 10.01 8.25
N PRO A 329 -14.25 10.25 6.95
CA PRO A 329 -15.49 10.89 6.52
C PRO A 329 -16.72 10.04 6.82
N HIS A 330 -17.74 10.68 7.38
CA HIS A 330 -19.10 10.17 7.52
C HIS A 330 -20.07 11.07 6.73
N ALA A 331 -21.37 10.97 6.98
CA ALA A 331 -22.40 11.67 6.21
C ALA A 331 -22.22 13.20 6.19
N GLU A 332 -21.67 13.79 7.25
CA GLU A 332 -21.42 15.23 7.37
C GLU A 332 -20.36 15.75 6.40
N LEU A 333 -19.42 14.89 5.98
CA LEU A 333 -18.38 15.24 5.01
C LEU A 333 -18.67 14.69 3.59
N ALA A 334 -19.85 14.10 3.37
CA ALA A 334 -20.19 13.47 2.09
C ALA A 334 -20.20 14.43 0.88
N GLN A 335 -20.23 15.74 1.12
CA GLN A 335 -20.19 16.80 0.09
C GLN A 335 -18.79 17.42 -0.07
N ALA A 336 -17.81 17.00 0.73
CA ALA A 336 -16.47 17.57 0.72
C ALA A 336 -15.76 17.35 -0.62
N ARG A 337 -15.05 18.37 -1.06
CA ARG A 337 -14.35 18.43 -2.35
C ARG A 337 -12.84 18.35 -2.17
N TRP A 338 -12.12 18.24 -3.26
CA TRP A 338 -10.65 18.35 -3.28
C TRP A 338 -10.17 19.67 -2.66
N ASP A 339 -10.85 20.77 -2.97
CA ASP A 339 -10.56 22.10 -2.41
C ASP A 339 -10.61 22.13 -0.89
N ASP A 340 -11.62 21.46 -0.30
CA ASP A 340 -11.79 21.43 1.15
C ASP A 340 -10.64 20.65 1.82
N TYR A 341 -10.21 19.55 1.22
CA TYR A 341 -9.05 18.79 1.69
C TYR A 341 -7.75 19.59 1.58
N VAL A 342 -7.58 20.37 0.51
CA VAL A 342 -6.40 21.22 0.32
C VAL A 342 -6.39 22.38 1.32
N GLU A 343 -7.50 23.10 1.46
CA GLU A 343 -7.61 24.28 2.34
C GLU A 343 -7.60 23.90 3.82
N GLN A 344 -8.46 22.94 4.22
CA GLN A 344 -8.63 22.54 5.62
C GLN A 344 -7.57 21.51 6.09
N GLY A 345 -6.84 20.90 5.17
CA GLY A 345 -5.75 19.97 5.46
C GLY A 345 -4.39 20.68 5.44
N PRO A 346 -3.57 20.50 4.39
CA PRO A 346 -2.19 20.98 4.39
C PRO A 346 -2.04 22.50 4.51
N ILE A 347 -2.92 23.33 3.92
CA ILE A 347 -2.84 24.80 4.07
C ILE A 347 -3.07 25.17 5.54
N ALA A 348 -4.17 24.70 6.14
CA ALA A 348 -4.46 24.95 7.54
C ALA A 348 -3.34 24.43 8.46
N ALA A 349 -2.83 23.21 8.20
CA ALA A 349 -1.74 22.64 8.99
C ALA A 349 -0.46 23.49 8.93
N ILE A 350 -0.05 23.94 7.74
CA ILE A 350 1.11 24.83 7.54
C ILE A 350 0.95 26.11 8.35
N GLU A 351 -0.22 26.74 8.30
CA GLU A 351 -0.51 27.98 9.03
C GLU A 351 -0.48 27.78 10.54
N GLN A 352 -1.06 26.68 11.04
CA GLN A 352 -1.04 26.37 12.46
C GLN A 352 0.37 26.07 12.98
N VAL A 353 1.17 25.28 12.23
CA VAL A 353 2.56 24.99 12.61
C VAL A 353 3.38 26.27 12.69
N ARG A 354 3.25 27.18 11.71
CA ARG A 354 3.94 28.49 11.72
C ARG A 354 3.50 29.33 12.91
N ARG A 355 2.20 29.34 13.22
CA ARG A 355 1.65 30.08 14.38
C ARG A 355 2.16 29.55 15.71
N ILE A 356 2.14 28.23 15.88
CA ILE A 356 2.59 27.56 17.13
C ILE A 356 4.07 27.81 17.36
N THR A 357 4.89 27.68 16.32
CA THR A 357 6.35 27.73 16.45
C THR A 357 6.94 29.14 16.26
N GLY A 358 6.15 30.09 15.76
CA GLY A 358 6.63 31.44 15.43
C GLY A 358 7.61 31.46 14.25
N GLN A 359 7.80 30.35 13.54
CA GLN A 359 8.73 30.30 12.42
C GLN A 359 8.08 30.81 11.13
N PRO A 360 8.78 31.66 10.35
CA PRO A 360 8.24 32.16 9.08
C PRO A 360 8.09 31.07 8.02
N THR A 361 8.93 30.05 8.06
CA THR A 361 8.90 28.91 7.14
C THR A 361 9.09 27.59 7.89
N ILE A 362 8.55 26.53 7.32
CA ILE A 362 8.62 25.16 7.84
C ILE A 362 9.17 24.21 6.78
N ASN A 363 9.56 23.00 7.14
CA ASN A 363 9.80 21.92 6.21
C ASN A 363 8.52 21.08 6.11
N ALA A 364 8.15 20.62 4.90
CA ALA A 364 6.94 19.86 4.69
C ALA A 364 7.23 18.56 3.93
N LEU A 365 6.56 17.49 4.37
CA LEU A 365 6.66 16.17 3.77
C LEU A 365 5.25 15.65 3.46
N GLY A 366 5.03 15.20 2.21
CA GLY A 366 3.81 14.52 1.78
C GLY A 366 4.08 13.08 1.37
N PHE A 367 3.23 12.16 1.82
CA PHE A 367 3.32 10.74 1.49
C PHE A 367 2.13 10.31 0.64
N CYS A 368 2.37 9.66 -0.51
CA CYS A 368 1.36 9.14 -1.43
C CYS A 368 0.39 10.29 -1.85
N VAL A 369 -0.94 10.09 -1.81
CA VAL A 369 -1.92 11.15 -2.10
C VAL A 369 -1.77 12.36 -1.18
N GLY A 370 -1.22 12.21 0.02
CA GLY A 370 -0.83 13.33 0.88
C GLY A 370 0.23 14.23 0.24
N GLY A 371 1.11 13.66 -0.58
CA GLY A 371 2.08 14.41 -1.39
C GLY A 371 1.40 15.18 -2.54
N THR A 372 0.40 14.60 -3.19
CA THR A 372 -0.40 15.26 -4.23
C THR A 372 -1.20 16.42 -3.63
N LEU A 373 -1.83 16.22 -2.46
CA LEU A 373 -2.54 17.27 -1.70
C LEU A 373 -1.59 18.40 -1.30
N LEU A 374 -0.42 18.05 -0.75
CA LEU A 374 0.59 19.04 -0.33
C LEU A 374 1.14 19.83 -1.53
N GLY A 375 1.46 19.18 -2.64
CA GLY A 375 1.90 19.85 -3.88
C GLY A 375 0.83 20.82 -4.40
N THR A 376 -0.44 20.41 -4.41
CA THR A 376 -1.57 21.26 -4.78
C THR A 376 -1.68 22.47 -3.82
N ALA A 377 -1.58 22.24 -2.51
CA ALA A 377 -1.63 23.28 -1.48
C ALA A 377 -0.53 24.32 -1.66
N LEU A 378 0.71 23.87 -1.91
CA LEU A 378 1.83 24.79 -2.14
C LEU A 378 1.66 25.60 -3.42
N ALA A 379 1.10 25.02 -4.49
CA ALA A 379 0.77 25.76 -5.70
C ALA A 379 -0.34 26.82 -5.47
N VAL A 380 -1.37 26.49 -4.66
CA VAL A 380 -2.40 27.46 -4.22
C VAL A 380 -1.75 28.60 -3.42
N MET A 381 -0.91 28.29 -2.45
CA MET A 381 -0.24 29.29 -1.61
C MET A 381 0.70 30.18 -2.44
N ALA A 382 1.45 29.59 -3.37
CA ALA A 382 2.29 30.36 -4.30
C ALA A 382 1.46 31.27 -5.21
N ALA A 383 0.28 30.85 -5.67
CA ALA A 383 -0.65 31.68 -6.42
C ALA A 383 -1.20 32.87 -5.58
N ARG A 384 -1.31 32.69 -4.25
CA ARG A 384 -1.66 33.73 -3.28
C ARG A 384 -0.45 34.60 -2.88
N GLY A 385 0.74 34.38 -3.46
CA GLY A 385 1.97 35.11 -3.13
C GLY A 385 2.58 34.71 -1.78
N GLN A 386 2.32 33.49 -1.32
CA GLN A 386 2.80 32.94 -0.04
C GLN A 386 3.86 31.88 -0.27
N GLU A 387 4.96 31.93 0.47
CA GLU A 387 6.06 30.95 0.44
C GLU A 387 6.35 30.44 1.86
N PRO A 388 5.45 29.65 2.45
CA PRO A 388 5.54 29.26 3.85
C PRO A 388 6.47 28.07 4.12
N VAL A 389 7.01 27.44 3.07
CA VAL A 389 7.79 26.21 3.16
C VAL A 389 9.23 26.48 2.70
N ALA A 390 10.20 25.92 3.42
CA ALA A 390 11.63 26.03 3.13
C ALA A 390 12.17 24.82 2.35
N SER A 391 11.51 23.67 2.47
CA SER A 391 11.80 22.47 1.68
C SER A 391 10.58 21.56 1.56
N LEU A 392 10.49 20.84 0.45
CA LEU A 392 9.43 19.88 0.16
C LEU A 392 10.01 18.47 0.06
N THR A 393 9.42 17.53 0.75
CA THR A 393 9.67 16.09 0.56
C THR A 393 8.42 15.40 0.01
N LEU A 394 8.56 14.62 -1.05
CA LEU A 394 7.51 13.79 -1.62
C LEU A 394 7.94 12.32 -1.54
N LEU A 395 7.20 11.52 -0.78
CA LEU A 395 7.45 10.10 -0.64
C LEU A 395 6.42 9.32 -1.46
N THR A 396 6.88 8.55 -2.46
CA THR A 396 6.02 7.74 -3.32
C THR A 396 4.70 8.45 -3.69
N ALA A 397 4.82 9.65 -4.25
CA ALA A 397 3.72 10.53 -4.60
C ALA A 397 3.80 10.92 -6.08
N LEU A 398 2.64 11.09 -6.73
CA LEU A 398 2.53 11.56 -8.11
C LEU A 398 2.04 13.02 -8.14
N LEU A 399 2.71 13.83 -8.92
CA LEU A 399 2.25 15.14 -9.41
C LEU A 399 2.04 15.10 -10.93
N ASP A 400 2.63 14.13 -11.60
CA ASP A 400 2.37 13.74 -12.98
C ASP A 400 1.86 12.30 -13.00
N PHE A 401 0.68 12.09 -13.56
CA PHE A 401 0.00 10.79 -13.64
C PHE A 401 0.13 10.15 -15.03
N THR A 402 1.11 10.56 -15.84
CA THR A 402 1.37 9.95 -17.16
C THR A 402 1.72 8.46 -17.03
N ASP A 403 2.51 8.10 -16.01
CA ASP A 403 2.75 6.71 -15.61
C ASP A 403 2.18 6.50 -14.20
N ALA A 404 0.90 6.21 -14.13
CA ALA A 404 0.20 5.90 -12.88
C ALA A 404 0.10 4.38 -12.63
N GLY A 405 0.85 3.58 -13.38
CA GLY A 405 0.96 2.14 -13.21
C GLY A 405 -0.35 1.39 -13.46
N ILE A 406 -0.47 0.25 -12.78
CA ILE A 406 -1.59 -0.67 -13.01
C ILE A 406 -2.95 -0.07 -12.65
N LEU A 407 -3.01 0.92 -11.77
CA LEU A 407 -4.27 1.58 -11.41
C LEU A 407 -4.92 2.28 -12.61
N ASP A 408 -4.11 2.77 -13.56
CA ASP A 408 -4.63 3.43 -14.76
C ASP A 408 -5.53 2.53 -15.59
N ILE A 409 -5.28 1.22 -15.63
CA ILE A 409 -6.09 0.30 -16.46
C ILE A 409 -7.56 0.27 -16.05
N PHE A 410 -7.89 0.60 -14.79
CA PHE A 410 -9.27 0.61 -14.28
C PHE A 410 -9.98 1.96 -14.50
N ILE A 411 -9.24 3.02 -14.86
CA ILE A 411 -9.77 4.37 -14.91
C ILE A 411 -9.90 4.81 -16.37
N ASP A 412 -11.12 4.85 -16.86
CA ASP A 412 -11.51 5.38 -18.18
C ASP A 412 -12.67 6.37 -18.06
N GLU A 413 -13.04 6.98 -19.17
CA GLU A 413 -14.11 7.98 -19.21
C GLU A 413 -15.43 7.42 -18.68
N ALA A 414 -15.81 6.19 -19.06
CA ALA A 414 -17.06 5.57 -18.61
C ALA A 414 -17.05 5.33 -17.09
N HIS A 415 -15.94 4.85 -16.55
CA HIS A 415 -15.78 4.65 -15.11
C HIS A 415 -15.87 5.98 -14.35
N VAL A 416 -15.15 7.01 -14.80
CA VAL A 416 -15.16 8.32 -14.13
C VAL A 416 -16.53 8.96 -14.21
N GLN A 417 -17.20 8.96 -15.37
CA GLN A 417 -18.57 9.47 -15.52
C GLN A 417 -19.54 8.73 -14.60
N MET A 418 -19.42 7.41 -14.47
CA MET A 418 -20.25 6.63 -13.55
C MET A 418 -20.02 7.07 -12.10
N ARG A 419 -18.76 7.29 -11.68
CA ARG A 419 -18.42 7.78 -10.33
C ARG A 419 -18.91 9.22 -10.11
N GLU A 420 -18.81 10.08 -11.10
CA GLU A 420 -19.36 11.44 -11.05
C GLU A 420 -20.88 11.44 -10.92
N ALA A 421 -21.56 10.58 -11.68
CA ALA A 421 -23.01 10.46 -11.61
C ALA A 421 -23.50 9.89 -10.27
N THR A 422 -22.77 8.94 -9.69
CA THR A 422 -23.19 8.25 -8.46
C THR A 422 -22.71 8.92 -7.17
N LEU A 423 -21.53 9.55 -7.19
CA LEU A 423 -20.86 10.10 -6.02
C LEU A 423 -20.51 11.58 -6.16
N GLY A 424 -20.46 12.14 -7.39
CA GLY A 424 -20.01 13.52 -7.61
C GLY A 424 -20.96 14.58 -7.04
N GLY A 425 -22.23 14.25 -6.84
CA GLY A 425 -23.23 15.09 -6.16
C GLY A 425 -23.25 14.94 -4.65
N GLY A 426 -22.44 14.05 -4.08
CA GLY A 426 -22.38 13.70 -2.65
C GLY A 426 -22.38 12.21 -2.42
N GLY A 427 -22.11 11.80 -1.18
CA GLY A 427 -22.00 10.41 -0.78
C GLY A 427 -20.57 10.05 -0.41
N LEU A 428 -20.35 8.78 -0.09
CA LEU A 428 -19.04 8.28 0.35
C LEU A 428 -18.60 7.14 -0.56
N MET A 429 -17.35 7.15 -0.97
CA MET A 429 -16.64 5.99 -1.47
C MET A 429 -16.18 5.16 -0.26
N PRO A 430 -16.69 3.92 -0.07
CA PRO A 430 -16.32 3.11 1.08
C PRO A 430 -14.82 2.76 1.07
N GLY A 431 -14.17 2.86 2.22
CA GLY A 431 -12.75 2.52 2.36
C GLY A 431 -12.48 1.05 2.02
N ILE A 432 -13.42 0.16 2.29
CA ILE A 432 -13.30 -1.28 1.95
C ILE A 432 -13.16 -1.51 0.43
N ASP A 433 -13.82 -0.72 -0.41
CA ASP A 433 -13.73 -0.87 -1.88
C ASP A 433 -12.32 -0.52 -2.37
N LEU A 434 -11.70 0.53 -1.80
CA LEU A 434 -10.31 0.88 -2.08
C LEU A 434 -9.35 -0.20 -1.58
N ALA A 435 -9.55 -0.71 -0.35
CA ALA A 435 -8.73 -1.77 0.22
C ALA A 435 -8.80 -3.06 -0.64
N ASN A 436 -9.99 -3.42 -1.13
CA ASN A 436 -10.19 -4.55 -2.03
C ASN A 436 -9.49 -4.33 -3.38
N THR A 437 -9.56 -3.10 -3.92
CA THR A 437 -8.85 -2.74 -5.16
C THR A 437 -7.33 -2.92 -4.97
N PHE A 438 -6.74 -2.37 -3.91
CA PHE A 438 -5.30 -2.54 -3.64
C PHE A 438 -4.90 -3.99 -3.39
N SER A 439 -5.74 -4.77 -2.70
CA SER A 439 -5.48 -6.20 -2.47
C SER A 439 -5.49 -7.01 -3.78
N SER A 440 -6.37 -6.63 -4.73
CA SER A 440 -6.45 -7.28 -6.04
C SER A 440 -5.23 -7.03 -6.93
N LEU A 441 -4.45 -5.99 -6.66
CA LEU A 441 -3.20 -5.73 -7.40
C LEU A 441 -2.10 -6.75 -7.09
N ARG A 442 -2.17 -7.41 -5.93
CA ARG A 442 -1.23 -8.46 -5.50
C ARG A 442 -1.97 -9.64 -4.88
N PRO A 443 -2.80 -10.35 -5.65
CA PRO A 443 -3.75 -11.32 -5.11
C PRO A 443 -3.07 -12.51 -4.43
N ASN A 444 -1.91 -12.97 -4.91
CA ASN A 444 -1.17 -14.06 -4.26
C ASN A 444 -0.67 -13.67 -2.86
N ASP A 445 -0.24 -12.42 -2.68
CA ASP A 445 0.29 -11.94 -1.40
C ASP A 445 -0.82 -11.54 -0.41
N LEU A 446 -1.89 -10.93 -0.91
CA LEU A 446 -2.91 -10.26 -0.09
C LEU A 446 -4.26 -10.98 -0.05
N ILE A 447 -4.47 -11.99 -0.90
CA ILE A 447 -5.72 -12.77 -0.96
C ILE A 447 -5.41 -14.26 -0.81
N TRP A 448 -4.82 -14.89 -1.83
CA TRP A 448 -4.70 -16.35 -1.93
C TRP A 448 -3.82 -16.97 -0.85
N ASN A 449 -2.75 -16.29 -0.44
CA ASN A 449 -1.91 -16.74 0.66
C ASN A 449 -2.72 -16.89 1.98
N TYR A 450 -3.68 -15.98 2.22
CA TYR A 450 -4.56 -16.04 3.40
C TYR A 450 -5.68 -17.06 3.24
N VAL A 451 -6.25 -17.19 2.05
CA VAL A 451 -7.21 -18.28 1.74
C VAL A 451 -6.58 -19.63 2.05
N VAL A 452 -5.36 -19.88 1.59
CA VAL A 452 -4.65 -21.14 1.85
C VAL A 452 -4.38 -21.33 3.34
N LYS A 453 -3.75 -20.35 3.99
CA LYS A 453 -3.35 -20.50 5.40
C LYS A 453 -4.55 -20.54 6.34
N ASN A 454 -5.50 -19.62 6.17
CA ASN A 454 -6.61 -19.50 7.12
C ASN A 454 -7.66 -20.60 6.90
N TYR A 455 -8.00 -20.91 5.63
CA TYR A 455 -9.14 -21.79 5.34
C TYR A 455 -8.72 -23.23 5.04
N LEU A 456 -7.59 -23.46 4.35
CA LEU A 456 -7.15 -24.83 4.05
C LEU A 456 -6.27 -25.42 5.16
N GLU A 457 -5.38 -24.62 5.74
CA GLU A 457 -4.47 -25.06 6.80
C GLU A 457 -5.02 -24.80 8.22
N GLY A 458 -6.12 -24.03 8.36
CA GLY A 458 -6.77 -23.72 9.65
C GLY A 458 -5.91 -22.87 10.58
N GLN A 459 -5.02 -22.04 10.01
CA GLN A 459 -4.14 -21.16 10.77
C GLN A 459 -4.86 -19.86 11.13
N GLN A 460 -4.41 -19.22 12.22
CA GLN A 460 -4.79 -17.84 12.52
C GLN A 460 -3.85 -16.88 11.79
N PRO A 461 -4.36 -15.71 11.33
CA PRO A 461 -3.52 -14.70 10.74
C PRO A 461 -2.41 -14.25 11.72
N PRO A 462 -1.21 -13.89 11.21
CA PRO A 462 -0.12 -13.42 12.06
C PRO A 462 -0.38 -12.03 12.61
N ALA A 463 0.17 -11.71 13.78
CA ALA A 463 0.22 -10.35 14.30
C ALA A 463 1.31 -9.56 13.58
N PHE A 464 0.93 -8.75 12.57
CA PHE A 464 1.85 -7.93 11.79
C PHE A 464 1.31 -6.50 11.64
N ASP A 465 2.05 -5.52 12.15
CA ASP A 465 1.64 -4.12 12.27
C ASP A 465 1.28 -3.45 10.93
N LEU A 466 2.03 -3.73 9.87
CA LEU A 466 1.73 -3.22 8.53
C LEU A 466 0.38 -3.73 7.99
N LEU A 467 0.05 -4.99 8.24
CA LEU A 467 -1.23 -5.56 7.80
C LEU A 467 -2.39 -5.06 8.65
N TYR A 468 -2.14 -4.81 9.96
CA TYR A 468 -3.13 -4.15 10.81
C TYR A 468 -3.47 -2.75 10.27
N TRP A 469 -2.46 -1.95 9.92
CA TRP A 469 -2.68 -0.66 9.27
C TRP A 469 -3.41 -0.81 7.92
N ASN A 470 -3.01 -1.77 7.09
CA ASN A 470 -3.61 -1.99 5.77
C ASN A 470 -5.11 -2.34 5.84
N SER A 471 -5.53 -3.01 6.91
CA SER A 471 -6.94 -3.34 7.15
C SER A 471 -7.77 -2.18 7.71
N ASP A 472 -7.13 -1.07 8.11
CA ASP A 472 -7.76 0.11 8.72
C ASP A 472 -7.95 1.24 7.70
N SER A 473 -8.76 0.96 6.67
CA SER A 473 -9.06 1.88 5.57
C SER A 473 -9.90 3.08 6.03
N THR A 474 -9.97 4.10 5.17
CA THR A 474 -10.74 5.33 5.40
C THR A 474 -11.68 5.56 4.21
N ASN A 475 -12.91 5.99 4.48
CA ASN A 475 -13.83 6.42 3.44
C ASN A 475 -13.30 7.68 2.73
N LEU A 476 -13.80 7.97 1.53
CA LEU A 476 -13.56 9.25 0.86
C LEU A 476 -14.89 9.92 0.49
N PRO A 477 -14.99 11.25 0.61
CA PRO A 477 -16.12 11.98 0.07
C PRO A 477 -16.22 11.79 -1.45
N GLY A 478 -17.43 11.55 -1.94
CA GLY A 478 -17.66 11.26 -3.35
C GLY A 478 -17.18 12.35 -4.30
N PRO A 479 -17.50 13.65 -4.06
CA PRO A 479 -17.04 14.75 -4.91
C PRO A 479 -15.50 14.87 -4.94
N MET A 480 -14.82 14.71 -3.79
CA MET A 480 -13.37 14.71 -3.70
C MET A 480 -12.78 13.55 -4.53
N TYR A 481 -13.32 12.35 -4.39
CA TYR A 481 -12.87 11.16 -5.09
C TYR A 481 -13.08 11.27 -6.61
N ALA A 482 -14.25 11.73 -7.06
CA ALA A 482 -14.54 11.93 -8.47
C ALA A 482 -13.61 12.97 -9.11
N TRP A 483 -13.36 14.09 -8.41
CA TRP A 483 -12.40 15.10 -8.87
C TRP A 483 -10.99 14.53 -9.00
N TYR A 484 -10.56 13.75 -8.00
CA TYR A 484 -9.25 13.10 -7.99
C TYR A 484 -9.08 12.17 -9.18
N LEU A 485 -10.07 11.29 -9.45
CA LEU A 485 -10.00 10.39 -10.61
C LEU A 485 -9.88 11.15 -11.93
N ARG A 486 -10.72 12.17 -12.15
CA ARG A 486 -10.74 12.92 -13.41
C ARG A 486 -9.47 13.72 -13.63
N ASN A 487 -9.09 14.54 -12.65
CA ASN A 487 -8.03 15.54 -12.85
C ASN A 487 -6.61 15.00 -12.67
N THR A 488 -6.48 13.77 -12.17
CA THR A 488 -5.19 13.10 -12.04
C THR A 488 -5.08 11.91 -13.00
N TYR A 489 -5.71 10.77 -12.69
CA TYR A 489 -5.55 9.53 -13.47
C TYR A 489 -6.11 9.62 -14.90
N LEU A 490 -7.27 10.23 -15.12
CA LEU A 490 -7.91 10.22 -16.43
C LEU A 490 -7.32 11.26 -17.38
N GLU A 491 -7.34 12.53 -16.95
CA GLU A 491 -6.98 13.66 -17.81
C GLU A 491 -5.60 14.25 -17.48
N ASN A 492 -5.04 13.89 -16.33
CA ASN A 492 -3.75 14.39 -15.84
C ASN A 492 -3.64 15.95 -15.88
N ASN A 493 -4.76 16.60 -15.56
CA ASN A 493 -4.88 18.05 -15.63
C ASN A 493 -3.98 18.77 -14.62
N LEU A 494 -3.71 18.14 -13.45
CA LEU A 494 -2.93 18.72 -12.37
C LEU A 494 -1.53 19.15 -12.82
N ARG A 495 -0.90 18.38 -13.73
CA ARG A 495 0.43 18.70 -14.25
C ARG A 495 0.45 19.88 -15.23
N VAL A 496 -0.71 20.23 -15.81
CA VAL A 496 -0.81 21.25 -16.84
C VAL A 496 -1.05 22.60 -16.20
N PRO A 497 -0.15 23.58 -16.39
CA PRO A 497 -0.25 24.88 -15.73
C PRO A 497 -1.59 25.56 -15.98
N ASN A 498 -2.24 26.02 -14.91
CA ASN A 498 -3.52 26.75 -14.91
C ASN A 498 -4.72 25.99 -15.51
N ARG A 499 -4.58 24.67 -15.76
CA ARG A 499 -5.67 23.84 -16.29
C ARG A 499 -6.74 23.58 -15.26
N VAL A 500 -6.37 23.34 -14.01
CA VAL A 500 -7.28 23.18 -12.88
C VAL A 500 -7.27 24.40 -11.97
N HIS A 501 -8.42 24.63 -11.32
CA HIS A 501 -8.53 25.63 -10.24
C HIS A 501 -8.76 24.87 -8.94
N CYS A 502 -8.13 25.32 -7.87
CA CYS A 502 -8.31 24.82 -6.53
C CYS A 502 -8.30 25.98 -5.53
N CYS A 503 -9.23 25.99 -4.57
CA CYS A 503 -9.38 27.07 -3.58
C CYS A 503 -9.44 28.46 -4.22
N GLY A 504 -10.11 28.58 -5.38
CA GLY A 504 -10.25 29.80 -6.14
C GLY A 504 -8.99 30.28 -6.90
N GLN A 505 -7.91 29.49 -6.93
CA GLN A 505 -6.66 29.82 -7.59
C GLN A 505 -6.39 28.91 -8.79
N PRO A 506 -5.82 29.41 -9.90
CA PRO A 506 -5.30 28.57 -10.97
C PRO A 506 -4.02 27.87 -10.49
N ILE A 507 -3.97 26.54 -10.69
CA ILE A 507 -2.85 25.72 -10.21
C ILE A 507 -1.73 25.65 -11.25
N ASP A 508 -0.54 26.03 -10.80
CA ASP A 508 0.69 25.90 -11.55
C ASP A 508 1.81 25.38 -10.62
N LEU A 509 2.10 24.09 -10.70
CA LEU A 509 3.11 23.43 -9.87
C LEU A 509 4.53 23.98 -10.11
N ARG A 510 4.77 24.64 -11.23
CA ARG A 510 6.06 25.31 -11.54
C ARG A 510 6.35 26.50 -10.64
N ARG A 511 5.32 27.02 -9.94
CA ARG A 511 5.49 28.09 -8.93
C ARG A 511 6.11 27.59 -7.62
N ILE A 512 6.23 26.29 -7.44
CA ILE A 512 6.96 25.71 -6.32
C ILE A 512 8.45 25.79 -6.67
N THR A 513 9.22 26.55 -5.87
CA THR A 513 10.64 26.87 -6.14
C THR A 513 11.58 26.37 -5.04
N VAL A 514 11.03 25.77 -3.98
CA VAL A 514 11.80 25.33 -2.81
C VAL A 514 12.55 24.03 -3.08
N PRO A 515 13.73 23.83 -2.44
CA PRO A 515 14.45 22.57 -2.52
C PRO A 515 13.54 21.36 -2.28
N THR A 516 13.66 20.36 -3.15
CA THR A 516 12.74 19.23 -3.17
C THR A 516 13.48 17.89 -3.13
N TYR A 517 13.04 17.01 -2.22
CA TYR A 517 13.47 15.62 -2.13
C TYR A 517 12.31 14.72 -2.58
N ILE A 518 12.51 13.92 -3.62
CA ILE A 518 11.51 13.01 -4.15
C ILE A 518 12.01 11.58 -3.96
N PHE A 519 11.23 10.76 -3.28
CA PHE A 519 11.51 9.35 -3.06
C PHE A 519 10.54 8.47 -3.87
N GLY A 520 11.08 7.58 -4.69
CA GLY A 520 10.37 6.49 -5.34
C GLY A 520 10.78 5.14 -4.77
N ALA A 521 9.93 4.14 -4.84
CA ALA A 521 10.25 2.77 -4.44
C ALA A 521 10.28 1.87 -5.69
N ARG A 522 11.36 1.08 -5.83
CA ARG A 522 11.68 0.37 -7.09
C ARG A 522 10.62 -0.65 -7.50
N GLU A 523 10.02 -1.32 -6.53
CA GLU A 523 9.02 -2.37 -6.71
C GLU A 523 7.60 -1.86 -6.37
N ASP A 524 7.41 -0.54 -6.46
CA ASP A 524 6.13 0.08 -6.18
C ASP A 524 5.13 -0.20 -7.32
N HIS A 525 4.04 -0.86 -6.96
CA HIS A 525 2.95 -1.22 -7.88
C HIS A 525 1.77 -0.23 -7.81
N ILE A 526 1.81 0.74 -6.88
CA ILE A 526 0.77 1.76 -6.66
C ILE A 526 1.22 3.08 -7.28
N VAL A 527 2.45 3.50 -6.97
CA VAL A 527 3.11 4.70 -7.49
C VAL A 527 4.40 4.28 -8.19
N PRO A 528 4.38 3.97 -9.49
CA PRO A 528 5.57 3.60 -10.21
C PRO A 528 6.67 4.65 -10.01
N TRP A 529 7.87 4.19 -9.70
CA TRP A 529 8.99 5.10 -9.42
C TRP A 529 9.35 6.00 -10.61
N ARG A 530 9.04 5.57 -11.85
CA ARG A 530 9.18 6.37 -13.07
C ARG A 530 8.21 7.56 -13.05
N GLY A 531 6.94 7.35 -12.69
CA GLY A 531 5.97 8.41 -12.52
C GLY A 531 6.33 9.34 -11.35
N ALA A 532 6.86 8.80 -10.24
CA ALA A 532 7.42 9.63 -9.17
C ALA A 532 8.59 10.49 -9.65
N TYR A 533 9.48 9.94 -10.51
CA TYR A 533 10.56 10.70 -11.13
C TYR A 533 10.03 11.80 -12.06
N ASP A 534 8.99 11.55 -12.84
CA ASP A 534 8.40 12.55 -13.73
C ASP A 534 7.83 13.75 -12.97
N SER A 535 7.48 13.60 -11.69
CA SER A 535 7.13 14.73 -10.82
C SER A 535 8.24 15.78 -10.70
N THR A 536 9.51 15.40 -10.89
CA THR A 536 10.64 16.35 -10.96
C THR A 536 10.53 17.33 -12.12
N ARG A 537 9.95 16.88 -13.24
CA ARG A 537 9.75 17.72 -14.45
C ARG A 537 8.62 18.71 -14.26
N VAL A 538 7.58 18.32 -13.56
CA VAL A 538 6.45 19.19 -13.24
C VAL A 538 6.88 20.31 -12.29
N LEU A 539 7.79 20.01 -11.36
CA LEU A 539 8.38 20.99 -10.45
C LEU A 539 9.54 21.77 -11.10
N SER A 540 9.37 22.19 -12.35
CA SER A 540 10.42 22.87 -13.12
C SER A 540 10.83 24.24 -12.59
N GLY A 541 10.08 24.83 -11.66
CA GLY A 541 10.46 26.03 -10.91
C GLY A 541 11.59 25.79 -9.90
N VAL A 542 11.77 24.55 -9.44
CA VAL A 542 12.87 24.18 -8.55
C VAL A 542 14.16 24.09 -9.35
N PRO A 543 15.25 24.79 -8.97
CA PRO A 543 16.55 24.63 -9.64
C PRO A 543 17.02 23.17 -9.61
N ALA A 544 17.66 22.71 -10.69
CA ALA A 544 18.11 21.32 -10.79
C ALA A 544 19.02 20.88 -9.61
N PRO A 545 19.97 21.69 -9.12
CA PRO A 545 20.79 21.32 -7.95
C PRO A 545 19.98 21.14 -6.66
N ASP A 546 18.79 21.76 -6.60
CA ASP A 546 17.91 21.70 -5.43
C ASP A 546 16.84 20.59 -5.54
N GLN A 547 16.84 19.83 -6.64
CA GLN A 547 16.01 18.64 -6.81
C GLN A 547 16.84 17.39 -6.55
N ARG A 548 16.47 16.62 -5.51
CA ARG A 548 17.09 15.33 -5.21
C ARG A 548 16.08 14.20 -5.39
N PHE A 549 16.32 13.33 -6.36
CA PHE A 549 15.55 12.10 -6.52
C PHE A 549 16.32 10.92 -5.91
N VAL A 550 15.62 10.09 -5.14
CA VAL A 550 16.14 8.89 -4.49
C VAL A 550 15.22 7.72 -4.76
N LEU A 551 15.79 6.62 -5.21
CA LEU A 551 15.09 5.36 -5.47
C LEU A 551 15.41 4.36 -4.37
N GLY A 552 14.42 3.97 -3.57
CA GLY A 552 14.57 2.92 -2.55
C GLY A 552 14.26 1.53 -3.12
N ALA A 553 14.89 0.50 -2.58
CA ALA A 553 14.51 -0.89 -2.84
C ALA A 553 13.16 -1.22 -2.19
N SER A 554 12.46 -2.25 -2.74
CA SER A 554 11.17 -2.77 -2.27
C SER A 554 9.95 -1.95 -2.73
N GLY A 555 8.74 -2.34 -2.27
CA GLY A 555 7.46 -1.76 -2.72
C GLY A 555 7.03 -0.52 -1.95
N HIS A 556 5.83 -0.02 -2.27
CA HIS A 556 5.24 1.25 -1.80
C HIS A 556 5.45 1.52 -0.31
N ILE A 557 4.91 0.65 0.53
CA ILE A 557 4.99 0.80 1.99
C ILE A 557 6.33 0.31 2.51
N ALA A 558 6.75 -0.89 2.11
CA ALA A 558 7.96 -1.50 2.62
C ALA A 558 9.23 -0.73 2.19
N GLY A 559 9.24 -0.09 1.01
CA GLY A 559 10.32 0.82 0.59
C GLY A 559 10.37 2.10 1.42
N THR A 560 9.20 2.69 1.68
CA THR A 560 9.04 3.92 2.45
C THR A 560 9.36 3.70 3.93
N VAL A 561 8.76 2.68 4.56
CA VAL A 561 9.03 2.31 5.97
C VAL A 561 10.27 1.40 6.03
N ASN A 562 11.44 2.01 6.01
CA ASN A 562 12.73 1.32 6.06
C ASN A 562 13.62 1.87 7.19
N PRO A 563 13.41 1.45 8.44
CA PRO A 563 14.10 2.00 9.61
C PRO A 563 15.63 1.95 9.49
N ALA A 564 16.30 3.08 9.75
CA ALA A 564 17.74 3.21 9.67
C ALA A 564 18.47 2.24 10.63
N ALA A 565 17.90 1.99 11.81
CA ALA A 565 18.48 1.06 12.79
C ALA A 565 18.55 -0.39 12.30
N LYS A 566 17.68 -0.80 11.36
CA LYS A 566 17.72 -2.15 10.78
C LYS A 566 18.77 -2.31 9.70
N ASN A 567 19.25 -1.22 9.13
CA ASN A 567 20.28 -1.15 8.08
C ASN A 567 20.11 -2.23 6.99
N ARG A 568 18.89 -2.37 6.50
CA ARG A 568 18.52 -3.37 5.47
C ARG A 568 18.17 -2.67 4.18
N ARG A 569 18.21 -3.43 3.07
CA ARG A 569 17.93 -2.96 1.71
C ARG A 569 18.98 -2.02 1.15
N SER A 570 18.64 -1.34 0.06
CA SER A 570 19.50 -0.38 -0.62
C SER A 570 18.69 0.80 -1.11
N TYR A 571 19.36 1.87 -1.47
CA TYR A 571 18.79 2.98 -2.23
C TYR A 571 19.79 3.49 -3.25
N TRP A 572 19.30 4.11 -4.30
CA TRP A 572 20.10 4.69 -5.39
C TRP A 572 19.88 6.20 -5.42
N VAL A 573 20.97 6.93 -5.63
CA VAL A 573 20.96 8.39 -5.73
C VAL A 573 22.13 8.86 -6.60
N GLN A 574 21.96 9.99 -7.29
CA GLN A 574 23.06 10.67 -7.94
C GLN A 574 23.79 11.54 -6.93
N GLU A 575 25.12 11.35 -6.80
CA GLU A 575 25.97 12.14 -5.88
C GLU A 575 26.19 13.57 -6.37
N LYS A 576 26.21 13.76 -7.69
CA LYS A 576 26.31 15.08 -8.30
C LYS A 576 24.91 15.62 -8.60
N ALA A 577 24.73 16.92 -8.37
CA ALA A 577 23.51 17.60 -8.74
C ALA A 577 23.21 17.34 -10.23
N GLN A 578 21.92 17.09 -10.52
CA GLN A 578 21.46 16.92 -11.89
C GLN A 578 21.68 18.24 -12.66
N GLU A 579 22.45 18.18 -13.75
CA GLU A 579 22.52 19.29 -14.68
C GLU A 579 21.38 19.16 -15.68
N ARG A 580 20.56 20.18 -15.81
CA ARG A 580 19.54 20.23 -16.87
C ARG A 580 20.27 20.34 -18.21
N SER A 581 19.87 19.51 -19.16
CA SER A 581 20.45 19.55 -20.51
C SER A 581 20.19 20.91 -21.16
N PRO A 582 21.21 21.68 -21.50
CA PRO A 582 21.00 22.92 -22.25
C PRO A 582 20.46 22.68 -23.67
N VAL A 583 20.58 21.46 -24.19
CA VAL A 583 20.15 21.07 -25.54
C VAL A 583 18.63 20.84 -25.60
N ASP A 584 18.02 20.36 -24.49
CA ASP A 584 16.61 19.98 -24.43
C ASP A 584 15.76 21.00 -23.66
N GLY A 585 16.12 22.29 -23.70
CA GLY A 585 15.36 23.34 -23.03
C GLY A 585 15.36 23.27 -21.50
N GLY A 586 16.37 22.64 -20.89
CA GLY A 586 16.50 22.49 -19.45
C GLY A 586 15.76 21.28 -18.87
N ALA A 587 15.43 20.28 -19.68
CA ALA A 587 14.84 19.03 -19.19
C ALA A 587 15.85 18.23 -18.34
N LEU A 588 15.33 17.56 -17.31
CA LEU A 588 16.10 16.57 -16.57
C LEU A 588 16.40 15.34 -17.44
N PRO A 589 17.45 14.58 -17.14
CA PRO A 589 17.77 13.34 -17.85
C PRO A 589 16.55 12.42 -17.98
N ASP A 590 16.57 11.55 -18.98
CA ASP A 590 15.65 10.43 -19.03
C ASP A 590 15.82 9.55 -17.79
N VAL A 591 14.75 8.93 -17.35
CA VAL A 591 14.73 8.14 -16.10
C VAL A 591 15.70 6.96 -16.16
N ASP A 592 15.91 6.33 -17.33
CA ASP A 592 16.87 5.23 -17.47
C ASP A 592 18.31 5.75 -17.46
N ALA A 593 18.57 6.91 -18.07
CA ALA A 593 19.85 7.61 -17.99
C ALA A 593 20.16 8.05 -16.55
N TRP A 594 19.13 8.51 -15.79
CA TRP A 594 19.29 8.78 -14.37
C TRP A 594 19.72 7.52 -13.61
N LEU A 595 19.02 6.39 -13.80
CA LEU A 595 19.33 5.13 -13.12
C LEU A 595 20.72 4.60 -13.47
N ALA A 596 21.13 4.73 -14.74
CA ALA A 596 22.45 4.28 -15.19
C ALA A 596 23.63 5.03 -14.52
N THR A 597 23.38 6.25 -14.02
CA THR A 597 24.40 7.09 -13.37
C THR A 597 24.21 7.20 -11.86
N ALA A 598 23.13 6.61 -11.32
CA ALA A 598 22.86 6.58 -9.88
C ALA A 598 23.78 5.58 -9.16
N THR A 599 24.26 5.96 -7.99
CA THR A 599 25.09 5.11 -7.12
C THR A 599 24.21 4.37 -6.13
N GLU A 600 24.42 3.06 -5.99
CA GLU A 600 23.76 2.25 -4.97
C GLU A 600 24.43 2.40 -3.61
N HIS A 601 23.63 2.62 -2.59
CA HIS A 601 24.03 2.65 -1.19
C HIS A 601 23.29 1.57 -0.41
N ALA A 602 24.02 0.79 0.37
CA ALA A 602 23.41 -0.17 1.28
C ALA A 602 22.74 0.54 2.47
N GLY A 603 21.61 0.01 2.91
CA GLY A 603 20.90 0.48 4.11
C GLY A 603 19.67 1.34 3.81
N SER A 604 19.30 2.14 4.80
CA SER A 604 18.08 2.95 4.77
C SER A 604 18.29 4.32 4.11
N TRP A 605 17.38 4.70 3.24
CA TRP A 605 17.32 6.05 2.67
C TRP A 605 16.98 7.15 3.72
N TRP A 606 16.44 6.78 4.89
CA TRP A 606 16.12 7.75 5.96
C TRP A 606 17.35 8.57 6.40
N SER A 607 18.52 7.95 6.42
CA SER A 607 19.77 8.63 6.80
C SER A 607 20.24 9.63 5.74
N ASP A 608 20.01 9.33 4.45
CA ASP A 608 20.26 10.27 3.36
C ASP A 608 19.31 11.46 3.39
N TRP A 609 18.03 11.16 3.58
CA TRP A 609 16.99 12.17 3.70
C TRP A 609 17.23 13.10 4.90
N ASP A 610 17.58 12.56 6.06
CA ASP A 610 17.83 13.39 7.24
C ASP A 610 19.03 14.32 7.06
N ARG A 611 20.07 13.85 6.38
CA ARG A 611 21.23 14.68 6.01
C ARG A 611 20.81 15.81 5.07
N TRP A 612 20.02 15.52 4.07
CA TRP A 612 19.47 16.53 3.15
C TRP A 612 18.54 17.51 3.89
N LEU A 613 17.61 17.03 4.70
CA LEU A 613 16.70 17.86 5.47
C LEU A 613 17.45 18.80 6.43
N SER A 614 18.55 18.33 7.02
CA SER A 614 19.39 19.12 7.93
C SER A 614 19.92 20.40 7.28
N ALA A 615 20.24 20.37 5.99
CA ALA A 615 20.70 21.55 5.24
C ALA A 615 19.59 22.63 5.11
N HIS A 616 18.32 22.23 5.21
CA HIS A 616 17.17 23.13 5.09
C HIS A 616 16.48 23.41 6.44
N ALA A 617 17.01 22.90 7.54
CA ALA A 617 16.37 22.96 8.85
C ALA A 617 16.65 24.29 9.61
N GLY A 618 17.51 25.16 9.09
CA GLY A 618 17.96 26.37 9.78
C GLY A 618 18.95 26.07 10.91
N GLY A 619 19.01 26.94 11.89
CA GLY A 619 19.85 26.75 13.09
C GLY A 619 19.26 25.72 14.07
N HIS A 620 19.82 25.71 15.29
CA HIS A 620 19.29 24.93 16.40
C HIS A 620 18.84 25.86 17.53
N GLY A 621 17.79 25.46 18.22
CA GLY A 621 17.25 26.14 19.39
C GLY A 621 16.93 25.17 20.51
N PRO A 622 16.56 25.65 21.69
CA PRO A 622 16.09 24.79 22.77
C PRO A 622 14.81 24.06 22.35
N SER A 623 14.67 22.83 22.84
CA SER A 623 13.42 22.09 22.66
C SER A 623 12.23 22.82 23.25
N PRO A 624 11.05 22.80 22.61
CA PRO A 624 9.81 23.29 23.20
C PRO A 624 9.56 22.64 24.57
N SER A 625 9.22 23.44 25.56
CA SER A 625 8.90 22.96 26.90
C SER A 625 7.49 22.37 27.05
N GLY A 626 6.66 22.50 26.02
CA GLY A 626 5.29 22.02 25.99
C GLY A 626 4.76 21.89 24.58
N TYR A 627 3.48 21.58 24.48
CA TYR A 627 2.77 21.46 23.21
C TYR A 627 1.92 22.69 22.93
N GLY A 628 1.69 22.95 21.64
CA GLY A 628 0.82 24.02 21.18
C GLY A 628 1.36 25.41 21.45
N GLY A 629 0.45 26.35 21.67
CA GLY A 629 0.72 27.77 21.92
C GLY A 629 -0.53 28.47 22.47
N PRO A 630 -0.46 29.78 22.72
CA PRO A 630 -1.58 30.52 23.32
C PRO A 630 -2.91 30.42 22.56
N GLN A 631 -2.85 30.30 21.23
CA GLN A 631 -4.03 30.18 20.36
C GLN A 631 -4.30 28.72 19.94
N ASN A 632 -3.41 27.80 20.31
CA ASN A 632 -3.47 26.39 19.97
C ASN A 632 -3.23 25.56 21.26
N PRO A 633 -4.17 25.57 22.21
CA PRO A 633 -4.02 24.77 23.43
C PRO A 633 -4.05 23.27 23.10
N VAL A 634 -3.51 22.46 24.00
CA VAL A 634 -3.65 21.01 23.92
C VAL A 634 -5.14 20.64 24.01
N ILE A 635 -5.60 19.87 23.03
CA ILE A 635 -6.98 19.37 22.97
C ILE A 635 -7.07 18.01 23.65
N GLU A 636 -6.19 17.08 23.29
CA GLU A 636 -6.11 15.73 23.85
C GLU A 636 -4.70 15.12 23.61
N PRO A 637 -4.31 14.07 24.33
CA PRO A 637 -3.06 13.36 24.06
C PRO A 637 -3.05 12.70 22.68
N ALA A 638 -1.85 12.58 22.07
CA ALA A 638 -1.68 11.70 20.91
C ALA A 638 -2.06 10.25 21.30
N PRO A 639 -2.58 9.48 20.35
CA PRO A 639 -2.72 9.72 18.92
C PRO A 639 -3.98 10.50 18.51
N GLY A 640 -4.76 11.02 19.44
CA GLY A 640 -6.03 11.67 19.20
C GLY A 640 -7.18 10.70 18.94
N ARG A 641 -8.38 11.24 18.67
CA ARG A 641 -9.59 10.43 18.46
C ARG A 641 -9.86 10.13 16.99
N TYR A 642 -9.52 11.01 16.04
CA TYR A 642 -9.83 10.82 14.62
C TYR A 642 -9.20 9.54 14.04
N VAL A 643 -8.01 9.20 14.48
CA VAL A 643 -7.34 7.97 14.05
C VAL A 643 -8.09 6.70 14.48
N ARG A 644 -8.92 6.77 15.53
CA ARG A 644 -9.67 5.64 16.09
C ARG A 644 -11.04 5.44 15.43
N GLU A 645 -11.52 6.44 14.67
CA GLU A 645 -12.78 6.33 13.92
C GLU A 645 -12.64 5.28 12.82
N LYS A 646 -13.53 4.30 12.76
CA LYS A 646 -13.54 3.25 11.74
C LYS A 646 -14.39 3.67 10.52
N ALA A 647 -14.05 3.12 9.33
CA ALA A 647 -14.81 3.31 8.10
C ALA A 647 -16.12 2.51 8.10
#